data_7d3f71754b8267f2d7a848116f687989
#
_entry.id   7d3f71754b8267f2d7a848116f687989
#
_cell.length_a   1.000
_cell.length_b   1.000
_cell.length_c   1.000
_cell.angle_alpha   90.00
_cell.angle_beta   90.00
_cell.angle_gamma   90.00
#
_symmetry.space_group_name_H-M   'P 1'
#
loop_
_entity.id
_entity.type
_entity.pdbx_description
1 polymer ?
#
loop_
_entity_poly.entity_id
_entity_poly.type
_entity_poly.pdbx_seq_one_letter_code
_entity_poly.pdbx_strand_id
1 'polypeptide(L)'
;MRNVLILLVGAGWALGGLSVPCRAGDAAVFCGADWICPVPLACATNATVEVRCPFVATVPGRAELAVSADAVYAVRLNGRTVVTTARLPDIPPRRFYDVWTLDGLVAGTNELAFSVYYPGIDNSRFRAGAPGLRFALSGAGCAATSSDAAAWRFPASDRAAGVPLVSAQLGFTFEHDATTPPAAWRTVSADDRARPTAGASWERRPVKPPEVLPFVGARLVARGTLDGSPVPADAAVGMDATPMRPGGTEGQDLREGLWYLLDLGREEAGLLEIEVDAEAGTVVDIGYAEHAENGRIRAFINGRHFAGRYRARGGRQTFCHWQYRVAGRYLQLHVRGARTRFGLVRAGLRPVLRTDVMERPVPDGLDAHEQAIWKTAVRTLRLSMHEHYEDCPWREQALYANDARNQMLAGRYAFEDDGAFAAHSLDLLGEGTDADDGWLELCMPARVPVTIPSFTFAWTLAVADHFRLYRDHAFAERMLPKVKDILARRLAERRTGLLPRPTGARYWQFYDWAPGLDGNSSEATDSADGPTFDAPLNLFFLRSLEADATLAAELGDCATAEIWRAAAAELRCRVRARFWNAARDCFDTFADAADGAAVHELTQALALLTDAVPPSARAALAEKLSEPSGWIETTLSQSLHKYEALVREGPRFRAKAIRHMNATWGRMLAAGATSFWEMKEGWRAFDAAGSLCHGWSAIPVYIYSLP
;
A
#
# COMPACT_ATOMS: atom_id res chain seq x y z
N MET A 1 8.70 -2.85 23.62
CA MET A 1 8.33 -3.38 22.29
C MET A 1 9.60 -3.73 21.53
N ARG A 2 9.86 -5.01 21.30
CA ARG A 2 11.07 -5.47 20.61
C ARG A 2 10.81 -5.47 19.10
N ASN A 3 11.75 -4.94 18.36
CA ASN A 3 11.74 -4.78 16.91
C ASN A 3 11.41 -6.10 16.20
N VAL A 4 10.35 -6.13 15.40
CA VAL A 4 10.16 -7.15 14.37
C VAL A 4 11.15 -6.82 13.25
N LEU A 5 12.36 -7.34 13.37
CA LEU A 5 13.35 -7.29 12.30
C LEU A 5 13.00 -8.43 11.33
N ILE A 6 12.34 -8.10 10.24
CA ILE A 6 12.13 -9.06 9.15
C ILE A 6 13.47 -9.27 8.45
N LEU A 7 14.14 -10.35 8.78
CA LEU A 7 15.34 -10.82 8.09
C LEU A 7 14.92 -11.46 6.75
N LEU A 8 15.10 -10.74 5.66
CA LEU A 8 15.05 -11.30 4.31
C LEU A 8 16.36 -12.09 4.06
N VAL A 9 16.29 -13.40 4.23
CA VAL A 9 17.38 -14.31 3.83
C VAL A 9 17.20 -14.64 2.35
N GLY A 10 18.18 -14.26 1.54
CA GLY A 10 18.23 -14.61 0.12
C GLY A 10 18.40 -16.11 -0.08
N ALA A 11 17.39 -16.77 -0.65
CA ALA A 11 17.49 -18.17 -1.08
C ALA A 11 17.75 -18.23 -2.59
N GLY A 12 18.79 -18.96 -2.95
CA GLY A 12 19.17 -19.21 -4.35
C GLY A 12 18.17 -20.11 -5.08
N TRP A 13 17.96 -19.85 -6.35
CA TRP A 13 16.99 -20.51 -7.21
C TRP A 13 17.53 -21.81 -7.79
N ALA A 14 16.73 -22.88 -7.65
CA ALA A 14 16.79 -24.06 -8.51
C ALA A 14 15.53 -24.06 -9.40
N LEU A 15 15.73 -24.06 -10.72
CA LEU A 15 14.67 -24.05 -11.73
C LEU A 15 14.07 -25.46 -11.88
N GLY A 16 12.84 -25.63 -11.39
CA GLY A 16 11.99 -26.78 -11.71
C GLY A 16 10.79 -26.29 -12.55
N GLY A 17 10.75 -26.67 -13.82
CA GLY A 17 9.70 -26.21 -14.74
C GLY A 17 8.40 -26.98 -14.58
N LEU A 18 7.30 -26.25 -14.44
CA LEU A 18 5.95 -26.68 -14.75
C LEU A 18 5.36 -25.68 -15.78
N SER A 19 5.08 -26.15 -16.97
CA SER A 19 4.52 -25.37 -18.07
C SER A 19 2.99 -25.22 -17.91
N VAL A 20 2.52 -23.99 -17.68
CA VAL A 20 1.12 -23.61 -17.79
C VAL A 20 0.90 -23.02 -19.19
N PRO A 21 -0.15 -23.38 -19.92
CA PRO A 21 -0.36 -22.90 -21.29
C PRO A 21 -0.68 -21.39 -21.30
N CYS A 22 0.01 -20.66 -22.18
CA CYS A 22 -0.21 -19.26 -22.49
C CYS A 22 -1.63 -19.08 -23.07
N ARG A 23 -2.45 -18.17 -22.52
CA ARG A 23 -3.71 -17.75 -23.15
C ARG A 23 -3.42 -17.02 -24.46
N ALA A 24 -4.07 -17.41 -25.52
CA ALA A 24 -3.77 -16.97 -26.89
C ALA A 24 -4.03 -15.49 -27.22
N GLY A 25 -4.56 -14.67 -26.25
CA GLY A 25 -4.88 -13.26 -26.45
C GLY A 25 -3.70 -12.28 -26.27
N ASP A 26 -2.77 -12.58 -25.38
CA ASP A 26 -1.80 -11.59 -24.89
C ASP A 26 -0.49 -11.56 -25.68
N ALA A 27 -0.14 -12.64 -26.37
CA ALA A 27 1.01 -12.69 -27.27
C ALA A 27 0.85 -11.77 -28.49
N ALA A 28 -0.38 -11.47 -28.89
CA ALA A 28 -0.69 -10.63 -30.05
C ALA A 28 -0.35 -9.15 -29.84
N VAL A 29 -0.49 -8.62 -28.60
CA VAL A 29 -0.29 -7.20 -28.29
C VAL A 29 1.16 -6.77 -28.55
N PHE A 30 2.13 -7.61 -28.15
CA PHE A 30 3.55 -7.28 -28.31
C PHE A 30 4.15 -7.81 -29.61
N CYS A 31 3.36 -8.41 -30.52
CA CYS A 31 3.80 -8.88 -31.83
C CYS A 31 5.12 -9.71 -31.82
N GLY A 32 5.35 -10.48 -30.77
CA GLY A 32 6.60 -11.25 -30.61
C GLY A 32 7.83 -10.43 -30.21
N ALA A 33 7.67 -9.16 -29.81
CA ALA A 33 8.76 -8.29 -29.37
C ALA A 33 9.63 -8.91 -28.25
N ASP A 34 10.93 -8.66 -28.28
CA ASP A 34 11.87 -9.13 -27.28
C ASP A 34 11.66 -8.41 -25.93
N TRP A 35 12.07 -9.06 -24.85
CA TRP A 35 12.28 -8.44 -23.56
C TRP A 35 13.68 -7.85 -23.52
N ILE A 36 13.83 -6.53 -23.39
CA ILE A 36 15.12 -5.86 -23.32
C ILE A 36 15.59 -5.84 -21.88
N CYS A 37 16.64 -6.56 -21.59
CA CYS A 37 17.31 -6.62 -20.30
C CYS A 37 18.82 -6.45 -20.51
N PRO A 38 19.36 -5.23 -20.42
CA PRO A 38 20.81 -5.06 -20.46
C PRO A 38 21.52 -5.98 -19.49
N VAL A 39 22.54 -6.72 -19.98
CA VAL A 39 23.23 -7.76 -19.20
C VAL A 39 23.63 -7.33 -17.79
N PRO A 40 24.19 -6.09 -17.57
CA PRO A 40 24.53 -5.65 -16.22
C PRO A 40 23.32 -5.43 -15.31
N LEU A 41 22.11 -5.22 -15.86
CA LEU A 41 20.88 -5.04 -15.08
C LEU A 41 20.42 -6.34 -14.44
N ALA A 42 20.69 -7.49 -15.08
CA ALA A 42 20.28 -8.79 -14.59
C ALA A 42 20.84 -9.16 -13.21
N CYS A 43 21.97 -8.56 -12.83
CA CYS A 43 22.65 -8.78 -11.54
C CYS A 43 22.62 -7.53 -10.64
N ALA A 44 21.87 -6.50 -11.01
CA ALA A 44 21.84 -5.23 -10.29
C ALA A 44 20.67 -5.19 -9.29
N THR A 45 20.83 -4.34 -8.28
CA THR A 45 19.74 -3.87 -7.41
C THR A 45 19.76 -2.34 -7.42
N ASN A 46 18.60 -1.71 -7.15
CA ASN A 46 18.48 -0.26 -7.12
C ASN A 46 19.07 0.41 -8.38
N ALA A 47 18.72 -0.09 -9.55
CA ALA A 47 19.33 0.32 -10.81
C ALA A 47 18.30 0.96 -11.74
N THR A 48 18.73 2.01 -12.44
CA THR A 48 17.97 2.62 -13.53
C THR A 48 18.68 2.40 -14.84
N VAL A 49 17.93 2.13 -15.90
CA VAL A 49 18.45 2.05 -17.27
C VAL A 49 17.62 2.92 -18.18
N GLU A 50 18.26 3.59 -19.15
CA GLU A 50 17.60 4.29 -20.25
C GLU A 50 17.72 3.47 -21.53
N VAL A 51 16.60 3.34 -22.27
CA VAL A 51 16.51 2.65 -23.56
C VAL A 51 15.94 3.61 -24.58
N ARG A 52 16.49 3.68 -25.79
CA ARG A 52 15.95 4.48 -26.89
C ARG A 52 15.65 3.62 -28.11
N CYS A 53 14.56 4.01 -28.79
CA CYS A 53 14.09 3.39 -30.01
C CYS A 53 13.70 4.47 -31.02
N PRO A 54 14.52 4.77 -32.05
CA PRO A 54 14.13 5.61 -33.17
C PRO A 54 13.18 4.83 -34.08
N PHE A 55 12.17 5.50 -34.63
CA PHE A 55 11.21 4.92 -35.57
C PHE A 55 10.70 5.97 -36.55
N VAL A 56 10.05 5.53 -37.64
CA VAL A 56 9.51 6.42 -38.68
C VAL A 56 7.98 6.34 -38.65
N ALA A 57 7.32 7.50 -38.62
CA ALA A 57 5.88 7.62 -38.81
C ALA A 57 5.62 8.24 -40.20
N THR A 58 4.66 7.67 -40.96
CA THR A 58 4.36 8.17 -42.31
C THR A 58 3.46 9.40 -42.29
N VAL A 59 2.70 9.60 -41.24
CA VAL A 59 1.83 10.76 -41.00
C VAL A 59 1.97 11.27 -39.58
N PRO A 60 1.75 12.58 -39.32
CA PRO A 60 1.65 13.05 -37.96
C PRO A 60 0.35 12.55 -37.33
N GLY A 61 0.32 12.37 -35.99
CA GLY A 61 -0.90 11.94 -35.34
C GLY A 61 -0.71 11.23 -34.01
N ARG A 62 -1.55 10.23 -33.78
CA ARG A 62 -1.63 9.44 -32.55
C ARG A 62 -1.19 8.01 -32.77
N ALA A 63 -0.60 7.44 -31.72
CA ALA A 63 -0.31 6.01 -31.68
C ALA A 63 -0.65 5.42 -30.30
N GLU A 64 -0.93 4.14 -30.24
CA GLU A 64 -1.06 3.38 -29.00
C GLU A 64 0.27 2.73 -28.66
N LEU A 65 0.69 2.84 -27.42
CA LEU A 65 1.89 2.25 -26.87
C LEU A 65 1.52 1.28 -25.74
N ALA A 66 1.71 -0.01 -25.96
CA ALA A 66 1.67 -1.02 -24.92
C ALA A 66 3.05 -1.13 -24.25
N VAL A 67 3.11 -1.13 -22.91
CA VAL A 67 4.37 -1.22 -22.15
C VAL A 67 4.22 -2.20 -20.99
N SER A 68 5.17 -3.11 -20.86
CA SER A 68 5.43 -3.90 -19.67
C SER A 68 6.89 -3.70 -19.24
N ALA A 69 7.12 -3.41 -17.98
CA ALA A 69 8.46 -3.18 -17.42
C ALA A 69 8.56 -3.72 -16.00
N ASP A 70 9.74 -4.17 -15.60
CA ASP A 70 10.03 -4.59 -14.23
C ASP A 70 10.96 -3.57 -13.57
N ALA A 71 10.49 -2.63 -12.75
CA ALA A 71 9.13 -2.50 -12.23
C ALA A 71 8.50 -1.13 -12.53
N VAL A 72 9.28 -0.05 -12.52
CA VAL A 72 8.82 1.33 -12.70
C VAL A 72 9.39 1.89 -13.98
N TYR A 73 8.56 2.56 -14.78
CA TYR A 73 9.02 3.14 -16.02
C TYR A 73 8.50 4.57 -16.24
N ALA A 74 9.26 5.32 -17.02
CA ALA A 74 8.87 6.61 -17.57
C ALA A 74 9.08 6.59 -19.09
N VAL A 75 8.30 7.37 -19.85
CA VAL A 75 8.37 7.41 -21.31
C VAL A 75 8.50 8.83 -21.81
N ARG A 76 9.40 9.05 -22.76
CA ARG A 76 9.53 10.29 -23.51
C ARG A 76 9.31 10.02 -25.01
N LEU A 77 8.60 10.91 -25.65
CA LEU A 77 8.45 10.97 -27.12
C LEU A 77 9.11 12.25 -27.62
N ASN A 78 10.10 12.13 -28.48
CA ASN A 78 10.85 13.27 -29.05
C ASN A 78 11.40 14.20 -27.95
N GLY A 79 11.93 13.64 -26.86
CA GLY A 79 12.44 14.36 -25.69
C GLY A 79 11.38 14.90 -24.72
N ARG A 80 10.09 14.91 -25.09
CA ARG A 80 8.98 15.34 -24.23
C ARG A 80 8.49 14.17 -23.37
N THR A 81 8.41 14.35 -22.07
CA THR A 81 7.83 13.35 -21.15
C THR A 81 6.34 13.15 -21.45
N VAL A 82 5.93 11.92 -21.72
CA VAL A 82 4.54 11.52 -21.97
C VAL A 82 4.02 10.62 -20.85
N VAL A 83 4.90 9.88 -20.18
CA VAL A 83 4.62 9.15 -18.93
C VAL A 83 5.73 9.52 -17.95
N THR A 84 5.38 10.20 -16.86
CA THR A 84 6.37 10.64 -15.85
C THR A 84 6.81 9.49 -14.97
N THR A 85 5.89 8.64 -14.58
CA THR A 85 6.12 7.40 -13.82
C THR A 85 4.93 6.48 -13.98
N ALA A 86 5.17 5.19 -14.08
CA ALA A 86 4.16 4.15 -13.94
C ALA A 86 4.80 2.91 -13.32
N ARG A 87 4.06 2.22 -12.47
CA ARG A 87 4.45 0.96 -11.84
C ARG A 87 3.44 -0.11 -12.20
N LEU A 88 3.94 -1.32 -12.43
CA LEU A 88 3.10 -2.50 -12.66
C LEU A 88 3.13 -3.36 -11.38
N PRO A 89 1.97 -3.81 -10.90
CA PRO A 89 1.87 -4.67 -9.71
C PRO A 89 2.07 -6.15 -10.11
N ASP A 90 3.21 -6.45 -10.75
CA ASP A 90 3.52 -7.78 -11.25
C ASP A 90 3.68 -8.80 -10.12
N ILE A 91 3.15 -10.00 -10.35
CA ILE A 91 3.33 -11.18 -9.49
C ILE A 91 3.86 -12.30 -10.38
N PRO A 92 5.19 -12.36 -10.62
CA PRO A 92 5.75 -13.33 -11.54
C PRO A 92 5.30 -14.79 -11.23
N PRO A 93 4.91 -15.59 -12.25
CA PRO A 93 5.02 -15.34 -13.71
C PRO A 93 3.91 -14.48 -14.33
N ARG A 94 2.88 -14.05 -13.57
CA ARG A 94 1.82 -13.16 -14.02
C ARG A 94 2.36 -11.73 -14.11
N ARG A 95 2.27 -11.13 -15.31
CA ARG A 95 2.73 -9.76 -15.58
C ARG A 95 1.63 -8.91 -16.13
N PHE A 96 1.69 -7.63 -15.84
CA PHE A 96 0.77 -6.64 -16.38
C PHE A 96 1.43 -5.80 -17.47
N TYR A 97 0.61 -5.14 -18.29
CA TYR A 97 1.02 -4.08 -19.18
C TYR A 97 0.03 -2.94 -19.19
N ASP A 98 0.52 -1.74 -19.44
CA ASP A 98 -0.27 -0.53 -19.66
C ASP A 98 -0.43 -0.26 -21.15
N VAL A 99 -1.50 0.46 -21.51
CA VAL A 99 -1.69 1.00 -22.86
C VAL A 99 -1.86 2.50 -22.75
N TRP A 100 -0.98 3.23 -23.43
CA TRP A 100 -0.96 4.68 -23.47
C TRP A 100 -1.29 5.19 -24.85
N THR A 101 -2.12 6.22 -24.93
CA THR A 101 -2.30 6.98 -26.19
C THR A 101 -1.26 8.09 -26.24
N LEU A 102 -0.39 8.05 -27.22
CA LEU A 102 0.66 9.03 -27.45
C LEU A 102 0.21 10.05 -28.50
N ASP A 103 0.18 11.32 -28.12
CA ASP A 103 -0.06 12.45 -29.03
C ASP A 103 1.26 13.12 -29.44
N GLY A 104 1.30 13.68 -30.66
CA GLY A 104 2.41 14.52 -31.11
C GLY A 104 3.50 13.76 -31.87
N LEU A 105 3.16 12.63 -32.49
CA LEU A 105 4.03 12.04 -33.51
C LEU A 105 4.11 12.98 -34.70
N VAL A 106 5.33 13.13 -35.24
CA VAL A 106 5.59 13.90 -36.45
C VAL A 106 5.81 12.97 -37.65
N ALA A 107 5.49 13.43 -38.86
CA ALA A 107 5.89 12.69 -40.06
C ALA A 107 7.41 12.63 -40.15
N GLY A 108 7.95 11.46 -40.49
CA GLY A 108 9.40 11.20 -40.50
C GLY A 108 9.90 10.59 -39.20
N THR A 109 11.12 10.88 -38.83
CA THR A 109 11.79 10.24 -37.69
C THR A 109 11.26 10.76 -36.34
N ASN A 110 10.92 9.82 -35.48
CA ASN A 110 10.55 10.03 -34.09
C ASN A 110 11.46 9.18 -33.20
N GLU A 111 11.51 9.48 -31.91
CA GLU A 111 12.24 8.68 -30.91
C GLU A 111 11.37 8.43 -29.69
N LEU A 112 11.25 7.17 -29.30
CA LEU A 112 10.81 6.77 -27.96
C LEU A 112 12.05 6.59 -27.07
N ALA A 113 12.00 7.14 -25.86
CA ALA A 113 12.98 6.88 -24.84
C ALA A 113 12.28 6.45 -23.54
N PHE A 114 12.76 5.35 -22.98
CA PHE A 114 12.27 4.78 -21.74
C PHE A 114 13.31 4.96 -20.66
N SER A 115 12.88 5.30 -19.44
CA SER A 115 13.68 5.10 -18.23
C SER A 115 13.00 4.00 -17.42
N VAL A 116 13.75 2.98 -17.04
CA VAL A 116 13.24 1.83 -16.27
C VAL A 116 14.03 1.73 -14.99
N TYR A 117 13.34 1.76 -13.85
CA TYR A 117 13.91 1.55 -12.53
C TYR A 117 13.60 0.15 -12.03
N TYR A 118 14.63 -0.58 -11.64
CA TYR A 118 14.58 -1.93 -11.10
C TYR A 118 15.06 -1.94 -9.64
N PRO A 119 14.16 -2.19 -8.66
CA PRO A 119 14.55 -2.32 -7.26
C PRO A 119 15.46 -3.53 -6.99
N GLY A 120 15.19 -4.68 -7.64
CA GLY A 120 15.97 -5.91 -7.51
C GLY A 120 15.80 -6.64 -6.16
N ILE A 121 14.93 -6.14 -5.28
CA ILE A 121 14.56 -6.75 -4.00
C ILE A 121 13.06 -6.68 -3.81
N ASP A 122 12.48 -7.69 -3.17
CA ASP A 122 11.08 -7.67 -2.79
C ASP A 122 10.78 -6.50 -1.83
N ASN A 123 9.62 -5.89 -1.99
CA ASN A 123 9.09 -4.87 -1.08
C ASN A 123 7.56 -4.85 -1.18
N SER A 124 6.87 -4.05 -0.36
CA SER A 124 5.40 -4.05 -0.31
C SER A 124 4.70 -3.84 -1.65
N ARG A 125 5.36 -3.19 -2.61
CA ARG A 125 4.81 -2.82 -3.92
C ARG A 125 5.38 -3.63 -5.07
N PHE A 126 6.33 -4.52 -4.81
CA PHE A 126 7.11 -5.17 -5.86
C PHE A 126 7.60 -6.55 -5.43
N ARG A 127 7.37 -7.54 -6.28
CA ARG A 127 7.99 -8.86 -6.20
C ARG A 127 9.07 -8.94 -7.27
N ALA A 128 10.31 -9.19 -6.86
CA ALA A 128 11.44 -9.23 -7.76
C ALA A 128 11.26 -10.32 -8.84
N GLY A 129 11.47 -9.92 -10.08
CA GLY A 129 11.38 -10.77 -11.27
C GLY A 129 12.57 -10.57 -12.19
N ALA A 130 12.41 -10.91 -13.46
CA ALA A 130 13.43 -10.64 -14.46
C ALA A 130 13.38 -9.15 -14.84
N PRO A 131 14.46 -8.37 -14.61
CA PRO A 131 14.47 -6.94 -14.94
C PRO A 131 14.32 -6.70 -16.43
N GLY A 132 13.79 -5.54 -16.82
CA GLY A 132 13.75 -5.14 -18.21
C GLY A 132 12.47 -4.46 -18.68
N LEU A 133 12.34 -4.41 -20.00
CA LEU A 133 11.31 -3.66 -20.70
C LEU A 133 10.81 -4.43 -21.93
N ARG A 134 9.51 -4.38 -22.17
CA ARG A 134 8.86 -4.83 -23.39
C ARG A 134 7.83 -3.78 -23.83
N PHE A 135 7.80 -3.44 -25.10
CA PHE A 135 6.81 -2.50 -25.63
C PHE A 135 6.43 -2.81 -27.07
N ALA A 136 5.27 -2.32 -27.45
CA ALA A 136 4.81 -2.27 -28.84
C ALA A 136 4.06 -0.96 -29.08
N LEU A 137 4.43 -0.27 -30.14
CA LEU A 137 3.80 0.96 -30.63
C LEU A 137 3.12 0.71 -31.97
N SER A 138 1.89 1.21 -32.13
CA SER A 138 1.15 1.13 -33.41
C SER A 138 0.25 2.36 -33.61
N GLY A 139 0.17 2.87 -34.83
CA GLY A 139 -0.66 4.00 -35.20
C GLY A 139 0.11 5.07 -35.99
N ALA A 140 -0.59 6.08 -36.55
CA ALA A 140 0.00 7.15 -37.35
C ALA A 140 0.91 6.64 -38.50
N GLY A 141 0.56 5.49 -39.07
CA GLY A 141 1.38 4.87 -40.14
C GLY A 141 2.77 4.42 -39.65
N CYS A 142 2.92 4.10 -38.36
CA CYS A 142 4.14 3.54 -37.80
C CYS A 142 3.84 2.26 -36.98
N ALA A 143 4.87 1.43 -36.87
CA ALA A 143 4.94 0.34 -35.91
C ALA A 143 6.38 0.26 -35.38
N ALA A 144 6.55 0.08 -34.09
CA ALA A 144 7.84 -0.14 -33.46
C ALA A 144 7.67 -1.04 -32.21
N THR A 145 8.64 -1.85 -31.94
CA THR A 145 8.62 -2.76 -30.80
C THR A 145 9.93 -2.68 -30.00
N SER A 146 9.95 -3.30 -28.85
CA SER A 146 11.22 -3.41 -28.09
C SER A 146 12.33 -4.12 -28.88
N SER A 147 11.98 -4.99 -29.86
CA SER A 147 12.97 -5.58 -30.77
C SER A 147 13.67 -4.56 -31.66
N ASP A 148 13.08 -3.37 -31.85
CA ASP A 148 13.68 -2.26 -32.63
C ASP A 148 14.51 -1.32 -31.75
N ALA A 149 14.64 -1.59 -30.45
CA ALA A 149 15.44 -0.78 -29.55
C ALA A 149 16.90 -0.71 -30.02
N ALA A 150 17.40 0.54 -30.20
CA ALA A 150 18.70 0.76 -30.82
C ALA A 150 19.84 0.82 -29.80
N ALA A 151 19.59 1.44 -28.63
CA ALA A 151 20.65 1.65 -27.65
C ALA A 151 20.10 1.76 -26.23
N TRP A 152 20.98 1.47 -25.28
CA TRP A 152 20.72 1.65 -23.86
C TRP A 152 21.91 2.31 -23.14
N ARG A 153 21.68 2.84 -21.95
CA ARG A 153 22.72 3.34 -21.05
C ARG A 153 22.25 3.35 -19.61
N PHE A 154 23.20 3.41 -18.67
CA PHE A 154 22.89 3.83 -17.32
C PHE A 154 22.80 5.37 -17.28
N PRO A 155 21.74 5.97 -16.69
CA PRO A 155 21.77 7.38 -16.35
C PRO A 155 22.92 7.60 -15.37
N ALA A 156 23.51 8.77 -15.44
CA ALA A 156 24.71 9.07 -14.70
C ALA A 156 24.56 9.20 -13.21
N SER A 157 23.40 9.51 -12.81
CA SER A 157 23.13 10.31 -11.65
C SER A 157 22.76 9.51 -10.41
N ASP A 158 22.31 8.24 -10.58
CA ASP A 158 21.82 7.47 -9.47
C ASP A 158 22.90 6.50 -8.95
N ARG A 159 23.30 6.67 -7.71
CA ARG A 159 24.20 5.72 -7.05
C ARG A 159 23.42 4.49 -6.62
N ALA A 160 23.70 3.36 -7.26
CA ALA A 160 23.07 2.09 -6.90
C ALA A 160 23.67 1.47 -5.62
N ALA A 161 24.97 1.66 -5.38
CA ALA A 161 25.68 1.01 -4.26
C ALA A 161 25.71 1.90 -3.01
N GLY A 162 25.40 1.32 -1.85
CA GLY A 162 25.53 1.98 -0.55
C GLY A 162 24.39 2.92 -0.17
N VAL A 163 23.33 3.01 -0.99
CA VAL A 163 22.11 3.75 -0.64
C VAL A 163 21.32 2.92 0.37
N PRO A 164 20.91 3.48 1.52
CA PRO A 164 20.12 2.74 2.50
C PRO A 164 18.71 2.44 1.98
N LEU A 165 18.05 1.48 2.62
CA LEU A 165 16.62 1.27 2.43
C LEU A 165 15.84 2.38 3.16
N VAL A 166 14.77 2.90 2.56
CA VAL A 166 13.73 3.58 3.33
C VAL A 166 13.25 2.63 4.41
N SER A 167 12.85 1.43 3.99
CA SER A 167 12.53 0.28 4.84
C SER A 167 12.52 -0.98 3.98
N ALA A 168 12.41 -2.16 4.61
CA ALA A 168 12.17 -3.40 3.87
C ALA A 168 10.86 -3.33 3.05
N GLN A 169 9.85 -2.59 3.55
CA GLN A 169 8.56 -2.44 2.88
C GLN A 169 8.62 -1.48 1.69
N LEU A 170 9.44 -0.42 1.72
CA LEU A 170 9.46 0.60 0.68
C LEU A 170 10.64 0.48 -0.30
N GLY A 171 11.66 -0.32 0.02
CA GLY A 171 12.87 -0.44 -0.79
C GLY A 171 13.86 0.70 -0.54
N PHE A 172 14.70 1.01 -1.53
CA PHE A 172 15.80 1.95 -1.38
C PHE A 172 15.35 3.41 -1.29
N THR A 173 16.12 4.25 -0.58
CA THR A 173 16.06 5.70 -0.72
C THR A 173 16.71 6.13 -2.04
N PHE A 174 16.94 7.42 -2.26
CA PHE A 174 17.66 7.89 -3.44
C PHE A 174 18.92 8.67 -3.04
N GLU A 175 19.95 8.55 -3.88
CA GLU A 175 21.08 9.45 -3.94
C GLU A 175 21.32 9.83 -5.40
N HIS A 176 21.04 11.09 -5.75
CA HIS A 176 21.16 11.59 -7.10
C HIS A 176 22.31 12.58 -7.23
N ASP A 177 23.36 12.25 -7.98
CA ASP A 177 24.51 13.10 -8.24
C ASP A 177 24.44 13.73 -9.65
N ALA A 178 23.89 14.93 -9.73
CA ALA A 178 23.76 15.63 -10.99
C ALA A 178 25.11 16.16 -11.54
N THR A 179 26.21 16.04 -10.80
CA THR A 179 27.56 16.38 -11.30
C THR A 179 28.13 15.30 -12.19
N THR A 180 27.67 14.07 -12.05
CA THR A 180 28.15 12.93 -12.84
C THR A 180 27.48 12.93 -14.22
N PRO A 181 28.20 12.91 -15.35
CA PRO A 181 27.62 12.85 -16.69
C PRO A 181 27.00 11.48 -16.99
N PRO A 182 25.97 11.37 -17.86
CA PRO A 182 25.41 10.08 -18.26
C PRO A 182 26.47 9.18 -18.92
N ALA A 183 26.35 7.89 -18.68
CA ALA A 183 27.16 6.90 -19.38
C ALA A 183 26.95 7.03 -20.90
N ALA A 184 27.95 6.64 -21.67
CA ALA A 184 27.82 6.57 -23.13
C ALA A 184 26.73 5.58 -23.53
N TRP A 185 26.00 5.89 -24.60
CA TRP A 185 25.06 4.95 -25.20
C TRP A 185 25.77 3.70 -25.71
N ARG A 186 25.21 2.53 -25.42
CA ARG A 186 25.66 1.23 -25.93
C ARG A 186 24.59 0.70 -26.88
N THR A 187 25.00 0.09 -27.97
CA THR A 187 24.08 -0.58 -28.89
C THR A 187 23.45 -1.78 -28.18
N VAL A 188 22.14 -1.97 -28.37
CA VAL A 188 21.45 -3.17 -27.89
C VAL A 188 21.98 -4.38 -28.66
N SER A 189 22.59 -5.31 -27.97
CA SER A 189 23.14 -6.57 -28.52
C SER A 189 22.13 -7.71 -28.44
N ALA A 190 22.49 -8.86 -28.99
CA ALA A 190 21.68 -10.08 -28.86
C ALA A 190 21.62 -10.54 -27.39
N ASP A 191 22.68 -10.34 -26.62
CA ASP A 191 22.75 -10.73 -25.20
C ASP A 191 21.85 -9.86 -24.29
N ASP A 192 21.55 -8.63 -24.73
CA ASP A 192 20.60 -7.75 -24.02
C ASP A 192 19.13 -8.10 -24.31
N ARG A 193 18.87 -9.08 -25.20
CA ARG A 193 17.54 -9.52 -25.59
C ARG A 193 17.24 -10.88 -24.98
N ALA A 194 16.27 -10.93 -24.12
CA ALA A 194 15.79 -12.16 -23.55
C ALA A 194 14.46 -12.56 -24.20
N ARG A 195 14.23 -13.83 -24.37
CA ARG A 195 12.84 -14.29 -24.57
C ARG A 195 12.10 -14.20 -23.24
N PRO A 196 10.84 -13.76 -23.25
CA PRO A 196 10.03 -13.82 -22.06
C PRO A 196 10.09 -15.21 -21.45
N THR A 197 10.14 -15.28 -20.13
CA THR A 197 10.18 -16.56 -19.40
C THR A 197 9.05 -17.47 -19.90
N ALA A 198 9.36 -18.71 -20.23
CA ALA A 198 8.35 -19.68 -20.62
C ALA A 198 7.28 -19.76 -19.52
N GLY A 199 6.00 -19.65 -19.90
CA GLY A 199 4.88 -19.63 -18.96
C GLY A 199 4.50 -18.25 -18.40
N ALA A 200 5.21 -17.16 -18.76
CA ALA A 200 4.77 -15.82 -18.40
C ALA A 200 3.45 -15.45 -19.10
N SER A 201 2.45 -15.01 -18.35
CA SER A 201 1.23 -14.40 -18.87
C SER A 201 1.36 -12.87 -18.83
N TRP A 202 0.86 -12.19 -19.85
CA TRP A 202 0.74 -10.74 -19.88
C TRP A 202 -0.73 -10.36 -19.94
N GLU A 203 -1.16 -9.55 -19.00
CA GLU A 203 -2.53 -9.08 -18.90
C GLU A 203 -2.55 -7.55 -18.94
N ARG A 204 -3.50 -6.98 -19.67
CA ARG A 204 -3.72 -5.55 -19.56
C ARG A 204 -4.15 -5.22 -18.13
N ARG A 205 -3.49 -4.24 -17.51
CA ARG A 205 -3.92 -3.78 -16.19
C ARG A 205 -5.41 -3.39 -16.24
N PRO A 206 -6.27 -3.98 -15.39
CA PRO A 206 -7.72 -3.77 -15.47
C PRO A 206 -8.16 -2.37 -15.01
N VAL A 207 -7.27 -1.64 -14.34
CA VAL A 207 -7.50 -0.30 -13.81
C VAL A 207 -6.50 0.68 -14.42
N LYS A 208 -6.88 1.96 -14.55
CA LYS A 208 -5.95 2.97 -15.04
C LYS A 208 -4.80 3.18 -14.03
N PRO A 209 -3.57 3.44 -14.50
CA PRO A 209 -2.49 3.87 -13.61
C PRO A 209 -2.83 5.21 -12.95
N PRO A 210 -2.32 5.47 -11.72
CA PRO A 210 -2.42 6.78 -11.11
C PRO A 210 -1.78 7.87 -11.99
N GLU A 211 -2.31 9.08 -11.94
CA GLU A 211 -1.83 10.21 -12.71
C GLU A 211 -0.94 11.13 -11.87
N VAL A 212 0.10 11.68 -12.52
CA VAL A 212 0.96 12.69 -11.91
C VAL A 212 0.32 14.06 -12.13
N LEU A 213 -0.10 14.70 -11.05
CA LEU A 213 -0.80 15.97 -11.06
C LEU A 213 0.17 17.17 -11.07
N PRO A 214 -0.33 18.40 -11.31
CA PRO A 214 0.47 19.61 -11.23
C PRO A 214 1.18 19.76 -9.88
N PHE A 215 2.35 20.37 -9.89
CA PHE A 215 3.19 20.61 -8.72
C PHE A 215 2.44 21.37 -7.62
N VAL A 216 2.53 20.87 -6.39
CA VAL A 216 2.05 21.49 -5.16
C VAL A 216 3.28 21.95 -4.36
N GLY A 217 3.44 23.27 -4.24
CA GLY A 217 4.55 23.89 -3.51
C GLY A 217 4.33 23.89 -2.01
N ALA A 218 5.37 23.54 -1.27
CA ALA A 218 5.37 23.66 0.18
C ALA A 218 5.77 25.09 0.61
N ARG A 219 5.09 25.62 1.61
CA ARG A 219 5.36 26.95 2.19
C ARG A 219 6.49 26.85 3.21
N LEU A 220 7.43 27.80 3.16
CA LEU A 220 8.49 27.90 4.18
C LEU A 220 7.88 28.21 5.56
N VAL A 221 8.16 27.37 6.53
CA VAL A 221 7.73 27.52 7.95
C VAL A 221 8.86 28.08 8.80
N ALA A 222 10.05 27.49 8.65
CA ALA A 222 11.22 27.87 9.41
C ALA A 222 12.50 27.61 8.62
N ARG A 223 13.57 28.34 8.95
CA ARG A 223 14.90 28.18 8.39
C ARG A 223 15.97 28.58 9.40
N GLY A 224 17.22 28.20 9.11
CA GLY A 224 18.35 28.58 9.92
C GLY A 224 19.65 28.01 9.39
N THR A 225 20.67 27.97 10.27
CA THR A 225 21.98 27.40 10.00
C THR A 225 22.14 26.04 10.69
N LEU A 226 22.98 25.20 10.10
CA LEU A 226 23.51 23.99 10.72
C LEU A 226 24.76 24.35 11.55
N ASP A 227 25.42 23.35 12.11
CA ASP A 227 26.58 23.53 12.99
C ASP A 227 27.95 23.44 12.29
N GLY A 228 27.97 23.46 10.96
CA GLY A 228 29.20 23.29 10.16
C GLY A 228 29.68 21.86 10.02
N SER A 229 28.92 20.89 10.49
CA SER A 229 29.24 19.47 10.38
C SER A 229 29.44 19.04 8.92
N PRO A 230 30.35 18.09 8.66
CA PRO A 230 30.51 17.54 7.32
C PRO A 230 29.24 16.87 6.82
N VAL A 231 29.17 16.62 5.50
CA VAL A 231 28.07 15.87 4.90
C VAL A 231 28.02 14.47 5.53
N PRO A 232 26.90 14.10 6.20
CA PRO A 232 26.81 12.78 6.83
C PRO A 232 26.77 11.67 5.77
N ALA A 233 27.25 10.47 6.13
CA ALA A 233 27.19 9.32 5.22
C ALA A 233 25.74 8.93 4.89
N ASP A 234 24.85 8.98 5.86
CA ASP A 234 23.43 8.71 5.73
C ASP A 234 22.63 10.01 5.88
N ALA A 235 21.75 10.30 4.92
CA ALA A 235 20.98 11.53 4.90
C ALA A 235 20.01 11.60 6.07
N ALA A 236 19.23 10.56 6.33
CA ALA A 236 18.18 10.55 7.35
C ALA A 236 18.76 10.61 8.77
N VAL A 237 19.73 9.74 9.08
CA VAL A 237 20.43 9.73 10.35
C VAL A 237 21.14 11.06 10.60
N GLY A 238 21.79 11.59 9.55
CA GLY A 238 22.49 12.86 9.63
C GLY A 238 21.55 14.05 9.81
N MET A 239 20.37 14.02 9.22
CA MET A 239 19.37 15.07 9.44
C MET A 239 18.90 15.11 10.90
N ASP A 240 18.64 13.95 11.49
CA ASP A 240 18.18 13.88 12.89
C ASP A 240 19.28 14.22 13.89
N ALA A 241 20.53 13.84 13.62
CA ALA A 241 21.68 14.08 14.51
C ALA A 241 22.22 15.51 14.45
N THR A 242 22.06 16.23 13.32
CA THR A 242 22.68 17.55 13.15
C THR A 242 21.96 18.62 13.99
N PRO A 243 22.67 19.38 14.83
CA PRO A 243 22.13 20.53 15.50
C PRO A 243 21.67 21.62 14.51
N MET A 244 20.51 22.19 14.77
CA MET A 244 19.88 23.24 13.97
C MET A 244 19.75 24.51 14.80
N ARG A 245 20.23 25.64 14.27
CA ARG A 245 20.10 26.96 14.90
C ARG A 245 19.01 27.73 14.14
N PRO A 246 17.87 28.06 14.77
CA PRO A 246 16.83 28.86 14.15
C PRO A 246 17.30 30.31 13.94
N GLY A 247 16.74 30.94 12.90
CA GLY A 247 17.03 32.32 12.55
C GLY A 247 18.18 32.44 11.54
N GLY A 248 18.32 33.61 10.99
CA GLY A 248 19.29 33.96 9.96
C GLY A 248 18.66 34.88 8.94
N THR A 249 19.21 36.08 8.83
CA THR A 249 18.88 37.05 7.81
C THR A 249 19.90 36.99 6.66
N GLU A 250 19.73 37.79 5.65
CA GLU A 250 20.67 37.93 4.55
C GLU A 250 22.13 38.03 5.07
N GLY A 251 23.00 37.13 4.60
CA GLY A 251 24.38 37.04 5.04
C GLY A 251 24.74 35.80 5.86
N GLN A 252 23.89 34.76 5.88
CA GLN A 252 24.18 33.50 6.53
C GLN A 252 25.51 32.90 6.07
N ASP A 253 26.30 32.39 7.00
CA ASP A 253 27.52 31.68 6.67
C ASP A 253 27.19 30.31 6.04
N LEU A 254 27.20 30.26 4.71
CA LEU A 254 26.94 29.05 3.94
C LEU A 254 27.89 27.89 4.29
N ARG A 255 29.04 28.18 4.92
CA ARG A 255 29.98 27.15 5.39
C ARG A 255 29.44 26.34 6.54
N GLU A 256 28.58 26.93 7.38
CA GLU A 256 27.88 26.18 8.44
C GLU A 256 26.81 25.25 7.88
N GLY A 257 26.32 25.54 6.66
CA GLY A 257 25.19 24.87 6.06
C GLY A 257 23.85 25.49 6.47
N LEU A 258 22.83 25.21 5.68
CA LEU A 258 21.48 25.77 5.88
C LEU A 258 20.46 24.65 6.09
N TRP A 259 19.38 24.98 6.80
CA TRP A 259 18.21 24.12 6.86
C TRP A 259 16.93 24.91 6.57
N TYR A 260 15.95 24.19 6.02
CA TYR A 260 14.61 24.69 5.70
C TYR A 260 13.59 23.68 6.17
N LEU A 261 12.51 24.13 6.85
CA LEU A 261 11.31 23.36 7.11
C LEU A 261 10.18 23.96 6.30
N LEU A 262 9.50 23.10 5.54
CA LEU A 262 8.42 23.49 4.62
C LEU A 262 7.16 22.66 4.92
N ASP A 263 5.99 23.31 4.78
CA ASP A 263 4.67 22.72 5.02
C ASP A 263 3.84 22.75 3.72
N LEU A 264 3.38 21.59 3.25
CA LEU A 264 2.42 21.45 2.15
C LEU A 264 1.02 21.93 2.52
N GLY A 265 0.78 22.18 3.82
CA GLY A 265 -0.52 22.57 4.37
C GLY A 265 -1.45 21.41 4.64
N ARG A 266 -1.19 20.25 4.05
CA ARG A 266 -1.94 19.01 4.23
C ARG A 266 -1.10 17.80 3.82
N GLU A 267 -1.56 16.63 4.18
CA GLU A 267 -0.98 15.37 3.71
C GLU A 267 -1.09 15.23 2.19
N GLU A 268 0.02 14.90 1.54
CA GLU A 268 0.09 14.63 0.09
C GLU A 268 0.93 13.37 -0.16
N ALA A 269 0.63 12.66 -1.25
CA ALA A 269 1.41 11.54 -1.76
C ALA A 269 1.82 11.82 -3.21
N GLY A 270 3.12 11.79 -3.52
CA GLY A 270 3.55 12.16 -4.86
C GLY A 270 5.06 12.08 -5.08
N LEU A 271 5.50 12.58 -6.23
CA LEU A 271 6.90 12.66 -6.61
C LEU A 271 7.53 13.91 -5.98
N LEU A 272 8.61 13.72 -5.25
CA LEU A 272 9.36 14.83 -4.65
C LEU A 272 10.01 15.69 -5.76
N GLU A 273 9.78 17.00 -5.72
CA GLU A 273 10.40 17.94 -6.66
C GLU A 273 10.97 19.14 -5.92
N ILE A 274 12.22 19.48 -6.25
CA ILE A 274 12.88 20.70 -5.81
C ILE A 274 13.42 21.50 -7.01
N GLU A 275 13.44 22.83 -6.88
CA GLU A 275 14.15 23.71 -7.78
C GLU A 275 15.09 24.58 -6.96
N VAL A 276 16.38 24.53 -7.28
CA VAL A 276 17.44 25.24 -6.57
C VAL A 276 18.34 25.99 -7.55
N ASP A 277 18.93 27.09 -7.08
CA ASP A 277 20.08 27.75 -7.72
C ASP A 277 21.28 27.58 -6.79
N ALA A 278 22.22 26.72 -7.16
CA ALA A 278 23.28 26.26 -6.28
C ALA A 278 24.63 26.15 -7.00
N GLU A 279 25.71 26.14 -6.24
CA GLU A 279 27.03 25.78 -6.76
C GLU A 279 27.14 24.29 -7.07
N ALA A 280 27.99 23.93 -8.03
CA ALA A 280 28.26 22.52 -8.33
C ALA A 280 28.86 21.80 -7.11
N GLY A 281 28.33 20.62 -6.81
CA GLY A 281 28.73 19.83 -5.66
C GLY A 281 27.98 20.18 -4.35
N THR A 282 27.13 21.22 -4.34
CA THR A 282 26.24 21.46 -3.19
C THR A 282 25.36 20.25 -2.96
N VAL A 283 25.33 19.79 -1.70
CA VAL A 283 24.53 18.64 -1.24
C VAL A 283 23.26 19.13 -0.59
N VAL A 284 22.13 18.60 -1.00
CA VAL A 284 20.81 18.82 -0.43
C VAL A 284 20.26 17.48 0.04
N ASP A 285 20.27 17.26 1.35
CA ASP A 285 19.53 16.15 1.97
C ASP A 285 18.08 16.59 2.11
N ILE A 286 17.14 15.73 1.68
CA ILE A 286 15.72 16.04 1.58
C ILE A 286 14.94 15.00 2.36
N GLY A 287 14.44 15.40 3.52
CA GLY A 287 13.59 14.58 4.38
C GLY A 287 12.12 14.89 4.15
N TYR A 288 11.27 13.90 4.40
CA TYR A 288 9.82 14.02 4.30
C TYR A 288 9.13 13.28 5.45
N ALA A 289 8.05 13.85 5.99
CA ALA A 289 7.31 13.27 7.09
C ALA A 289 5.86 13.79 7.16
N GLU A 290 5.00 13.02 7.78
CA GLU A 290 3.62 13.43 8.10
C GLU A 290 3.58 14.43 9.26
N HIS A 291 4.61 14.45 10.12
CA HIS A 291 4.66 15.22 11.35
C HIS A 291 5.97 16.01 11.48
N ALA A 292 5.85 17.21 12.08
CA ALA A 292 6.99 18.03 12.49
C ALA A 292 6.78 18.52 13.93
N GLU A 293 7.81 18.45 14.76
CA GLU A 293 7.79 18.89 16.13
C GLU A 293 9.02 19.75 16.43
N ASN A 294 8.83 20.82 17.18
CA ASN A 294 9.93 21.74 17.57
C ASN A 294 10.76 22.26 16.36
N GLY A 295 10.09 22.54 15.24
CA GLY A 295 10.74 23.06 14.03
C GLY A 295 11.53 22.04 13.22
N ARG A 296 11.31 20.74 13.44
CA ARG A 296 12.02 19.66 12.73
C ARG A 296 11.11 18.48 12.46
N ILE A 297 11.38 17.76 11.37
CA ILE A 297 10.86 16.40 11.17
C ILE A 297 11.79 15.38 11.84
N ARG A 298 11.31 14.15 11.99
CA ARG A 298 12.15 12.99 12.25
C ARG A 298 12.33 12.24 10.93
N ALA A 299 13.54 12.29 10.38
CA ALA A 299 13.88 11.63 9.13
C ALA A 299 14.28 10.16 9.32
N PHE A 300 14.73 9.78 10.53
CA PHE A 300 15.06 8.41 10.89
C PHE A 300 14.16 7.92 12.02
N ILE A 301 13.30 6.93 11.74
CA ILE A 301 12.33 6.40 12.71
C ILE A 301 12.30 4.87 12.63
N ASN A 302 12.58 4.18 13.74
CA ASN A 302 12.49 2.73 13.84
C ASN A 302 13.22 1.98 12.70
N GLY A 303 14.46 2.41 12.38
CA GLY A 303 15.24 1.81 11.31
C GLY A 303 14.80 2.20 9.90
N ARG A 304 13.85 3.13 9.75
CA ARG A 304 13.38 3.65 8.45
C ARG A 304 14.05 4.99 8.13
N HIS A 305 14.50 5.16 6.87
CA HIS A 305 15.23 6.33 6.38
C HIS A 305 14.35 7.18 5.46
N PHE A 306 13.61 8.12 5.99
CA PHE A 306 12.70 9.01 5.24
C PHE A 306 13.44 10.24 4.68
N ALA A 307 14.61 10.04 4.10
CA ALA A 307 15.34 11.08 3.41
C ALA A 307 16.15 10.52 2.25
N GLY A 308 16.33 11.35 1.23
CA GLY A 308 17.24 11.11 0.13
C GLY A 308 18.20 12.28 -0.07
N ARG A 309 19.12 12.14 -1.01
CA ARG A 309 20.18 13.11 -1.27
C ARG A 309 20.21 13.54 -2.72
N TYR A 310 20.32 14.84 -2.92
CA TYR A 310 20.58 15.44 -4.21
C TYR A 310 21.90 16.23 -4.18
N ARG A 311 22.79 15.99 -5.17
CA ARG A 311 24.02 16.78 -5.37
C ARG A 311 23.87 17.62 -6.62
N ALA A 312 23.94 18.95 -6.47
CA ALA A 312 23.71 19.90 -7.54
C ALA A 312 24.86 19.95 -8.56
N ARG A 313 24.51 20.10 -9.84
CA ARG A 313 25.48 20.26 -10.95
C ARG A 313 25.97 21.70 -11.13
N GLY A 314 25.36 22.67 -10.47
CA GLY A 314 25.63 24.10 -10.60
C GLY A 314 24.57 24.84 -11.42
N GLY A 315 24.31 26.10 -11.03
CA GLY A 315 23.27 26.95 -11.60
C GLY A 315 21.86 26.58 -11.16
N ARG A 316 20.88 27.20 -11.83
CA ARG A 316 19.46 26.93 -11.58
C ARG A 316 19.07 25.59 -12.19
N GLN A 317 18.42 24.74 -11.42
CA GLN A 317 18.10 23.36 -11.81
C GLN A 317 16.92 22.81 -11.04
N THR A 318 16.16 21.94 -11.71
CA THR A 318 15.04 21.19 -11.12
C THR A 318 15.43 19.72 -11.00
N PHE A 319 15.13 19.13 -9.87
CA PHE A 319 15.21 17.69 -9.63
C PHE A 319 13.83 17.18 -9.26
N CYS A 320 13.37 16.11 -9.92
CA CYS A 320 12.15 15.38 -9.60
C CYS A 320 12.50 13.91 -9.41
N HIS A 321 12.27 13.38 -8.23
CA HIS A 321 12.44 11.97 -7.95
C HIS A 321 11.25 11.19 -8.48
N TRP A 322 11.42 10.49 -9.60
CA TRP A 322 10.34 9.85 -10.36
C TRP A 322 10.17 8.35 -10.07
N GLN A 323 11.15 7.71 -9.41
CA GLN A 323 11.21 6.25 -9.25
C GLN A 323 10.19 5.72 -8.26
N TYR A 324 9.81 6.50 -7.24
CA TYR A 324 8.75 6.15 -6.30
C TYR A 324 8.09 7.39 -5.67
N ARG A 325 6.88 7.20 -5.17
CA ARG A 325 6.14 8.20 -4.41
C ARG A 325 6.68 8.30 -2.99
N VAL A 326 6.76 9.49 -2.48
CA VAL A 326 6.85 9.78 -1.04
C VAL A 326 5.52 10.34 -0.57
N ALA A 327 5.26 10.28 0.75
CA ALA A 327 4.10 10.92 1.32
C ALA A 327 4.48 11.68 2.59
N GLY A 328 3.69 12.68 2.91
CA GLY A 328 3.85 13.49 4.10
C GLY A 328 3.28 14.89 3.90
N ARG A 329 3.23 15.62 5.00
CA ARG A 329 2.86 17.03 5.01
C ARG A 329 4.08 17.95 5.02
N TYR A 330 5.19 17.50 5.59
CA TYR A 330 6.37 18.33 5.83
C TYR A 330 7.56 17.85 5.02
N LEU A 331 8.31 18.82 4.47
CA LEU A 331 9.62 18.60 3.88
C LEU A 331 10.67 19.35 4.70
N GLN A 332 11.81 18.74 4.92
CA GLN A 332 12.97 19.39 5.53
C GLN A 332 14.17 19.23 4.62
N LEU A 333 14.90 20.33 4.39
CA LEU A 333 16.13 20.31 3.61
C LEU A 333 17.31 20.67 4.49
N HIS A 334 18.40 19.91 4.37
CA HIS A 334 19.71 20.26 4.89
C HIS A 334 20.66 20.48 3.73
N VAL A 335 21.21 21.69 3.63
CA VAL A 335 22.09 22.13 2.52
C VAL A 335 23.50 22.28 3.03
N ARG A 336 24.46 21.63 2.39
CA ARG A 336 25.89 21.68 2.73
C ARG A 336 26.76 21.81 1.50
N GLY A 337 27.97 22.32 1.69
CA GLY A 337 28.96 22.45 0.61
C GLY A 337 28.78 23.66 -0.30
N ALA A 338 27.74 24.48 -0.14
CA ALA A 338 27.65 25.77 -0.77
C ALA A 338 28.62 26.76 -0.09
N ARG A 339 29.36 27.54 -0.87
CA ARG A 339 30.36 28.50 -0.35
C ARG A 339 29.98 29.95 -0.59
N THR A 340 29.42 30.24 -1.76
CA THR A 340 29.11 31.62 -2.18
C THR A 340 27.64 31.79 -2.52
N ARG A 341 26.93 30.71 -2.94
CA ARG A 341 25.55 30.81 -3.43
C ARG A 341 24.72 29.55 -3.18
N PHE A 342 23.57 29.75 -2.56
CA PHE A 342 22.46 28.79 -2.58
C PHE A 342 21.13 29.55 -2.52
N GLY A 343 20.21 29.23 -3.40
CA GLY A 343 18.84 29.71 -3.41
C GLY A 343 17.86 28.56 -3.54
N LEU A 344 16.97 28.39 -2.58
CA LEU A 344 15.81 27.50 -2.71
C LEU A 344 14.74 28.26 -3.50
N VAL A 345 14.46 27.84 -4.73
CA VAL A 345 13.43 28.47 -5.58
C VAL A 345 12.06 27.91 -5.22
N ARG A 346 11.94 26.57 -5.14
CA ARG A 346 10.73 25.88 -4.68
C ARG A 346 11.06 24.47 -4.26
N ALA A 347 10.21 23.92 -3.38
CA ALA A 347 10.19 22.50 -3.03
C ALA A 347 8.74 22.08 -2.79
N GLY A 348 8.42 20.82 -3.07
CA GLY A 348 7.08 20.29 -2.93
C GLY A 348 6.94 18.90 -3.53
N LEU A 349 5.70 18.53 -3.82
CA LEU A 349 5.37 17.26 -4.44
C LEU A 349 4.60 17.49 -5.75
N ARG A 350 4.74 16.55 -6.70
CA ARG A 350 3.74 16.32 -7.75
C ARG A 350 2.84 15.20 -7.26
N PRO A 351 1.61 15.49 -6.82
CA PRO A 351 0.72 14.44 -6.35
C PRO A 351 0.53 13.36 -7.41
N VAL A 352 0.49 12.11 -6.96
CA VAL A 352 0.22 10.94 -7.80
C VAL A 352 -1.05 10.33 -7.26
N LEU A 353 -2.16 10.49 -7.97
CA LEU A 353 -3.48 10.08 -7.51
C LEU A 353 -4.28 9.42 -8.63
N ARG A 354 -5.25 8.62 -8.26
CA ARG A 354 -6.27 8.14 -9.19
C ARG A 354 -7.26 9.26 -9.50
N THR A 355 -7.40 9.60 -10.77
CA THR A 355 -8.31 10.64 -11.25
C THR A 355 -9.52 10.05 -11.98
N ASP A 356 -9.51 8.74 -12.23
CA ASP A 356 -10.56 8.02 -12.95
C ASP A 356 -11.76 7.66 -12.08
N VAL A 357 -11.69 7.89 -10.78
CA VAL A 357 -12.82 7.72 -9.85
C VAL A 357 -13.34 9.09 -9.38
N MET A 358 -14.63 9.35 -9.62
CA MET A 358 -15.27 10.59 -9.20
C MET A 358 -15.80 10.48 -7.77
N GLU A 359 -15.60 11.53 -6.97
CA GLU A 359 -16.15 11.59 -5.63
C GLU A 359 -17.68 11.79 -5.67
N ARG A 360 -18.37 11.00 -4.88
CA ARG A 360 -19.81 11.24 -4.66
C ARG A 360 -20.02 12.49 -3.82
N PRO A 361 -21.15 13.20 -4.01
CA PRO A 361 -21.50 14.28 -3.14
C PRO A 361 -21.64 13.80 -1.68
N VAL A 362 -21.36 14.69 -0.75
CA VAL A 362 -21.59 14.44 0.67
C VAL A 362 -23.10 14.14 0.87
N PRO A 363 -23.46 13.07 1.59
CA PRO A 363 -24.87 12.75 1.81
C PRO A 363 -25.63 13.88 2.49
N ASP A 364 -26.90 14.04 2.13
CA ASP A 364 -27.80 14.95 2.82
C ASP A 364 -28.02 14.49 4.27
N GLY A 365 -28.27 15.46 5.16
CA GLY A 365 -28.59 15.21 6.57
C GLY A 365 -27.40 15.14 7.51
N LEU A 366 -26.16 15.15 7.01
CA LEU A 366 -24.97 15.30 7.84
C LEU A 366 -24.78 16.75 8.28
N ASP A 367 -24.51 16.98 9.57
CA ASP A 367 -24.17 18.30 10.08
C ASP A 367 -22.74 18.74 9.62
N ALA A 368 -22.35 19.98 9.93
CA ALA A 368 -21.07 20.54 9.49
C ALA A 368 -19.85 19.75 10.02
N HIS A 369 -19.95 19.20 11.23
CA HIS A 369 -18.90 18.37 11.82
C HIS A 369 -18.78 17.02 11.11
N GLU A 370 -19.89 16.36 10.89
CA GLU A 370 -20.00 15.10 10.17
C GLU A 370 -19.54 15.23 8.72
N GLN A 371 -19.90 16.35 8.04
CA GLN A 371 -19.39 16.66 6.71
C GLN A 371 -17.87 16.84 6.67
N ALA A 372 -17.27 17.44 7.71
CA ALA A 372 -15.82 17.57 7.81
C ALA A 372 -15.15 16.18 7.99
N ILE A 373 -15.74 15.31 8.81
CA ILE A 373 -15.30 13.91 8.97
C ILE A 373 -15.41 13.19 7.61
N TRP A 374 -16.55 13.27 6.93
CA TRP A 374 -16.76 12.64 5.63
C TRP A 374 -15.68 13.06 4.62
N LYS A 375 -15.49 14.35 4.40
CA LYS A 375 -14.52 14.90 3.43
C LYS A 375 -13.09 14.46 3.73
N THR A 376 -12.73 14.47 5.02
CA THR A 376 -11.37 14.04 5.43
C THR A 376 -11.21 12.52 5.27
N ALA A 377 -12.24 11.72 5.51
CA ALA A 377 -12.25 10.28 5.28
C ALA A 377 -12.12 9.93 3.79
N VAL A 378 -12.88 10.60 2.91
CA VAL A 378 -12.75 10.44 1.45
C VAL A 378 -11.35 10.81 0.97
N ARG A 379 -10.78 11.92 1.49
CA ARG A 379 -9.40 12.29 1.17
C ARG A 379 -8.39 11.24 1.65
N THR A 380 -8.54 10.72 2.87
CA THR A 380 -7.68 9.65 3.42
C THR A 380 -7.69 8.43 2.51
N LEU A 381 -8.88 8.01 2.10
CA LEU A 381 -9.05 6.88 1.19
C LEU A 381 -8.37 7.14 -0.16
N ARG A 382 -8.56 8.33 -0.76
CA ARG A 382 -7.92 8.70 -2.04
C ARG A 382 -6.38 8.67 -1.96
N LEU A 383 -5.81 9.09 -0.83
CA LEU A 383 -4.35 9.04 -0.59
C LEU A 383 -3.82 7.62 -0.39
N SER A 384 -4.70 6.64 -0.16
CA SER A 384 -4.38 5.22 -0.01
C SER A 384 -4.83 4.37 -1.21
N MET A 385 -5.12 5.02 -2.37
CA MET A 385 -5.56 4.36 -3.61
C MET A 385 -4.61 4.70 -4.76
N HIS A 386 -3.71 3.77 -5.12
CA HIS A 386 -2.75 3.99 -6.22
C HIS A 386 -2.78 2.83 -7.23
N GLU A 387 -1.78 1.95 -7.24
CA GLU A 387 -1.78 0.75 -8.05
C GLU A 387 -2.78 -0.30 -7.50
N HIS A 388 -2.98 -0.29 -6.22
CA HIS A 388 -3.91 -1.07 -5.40
C HIS A 388 -4.28 -0.26 -4.16
N TYR A 389 -5.12 -0.77 -3.28
CA TYR A 389 -5.29 -0.22 -1.94
C TYR A 389 -3.98 -0.33 -1.16
N GLU A 390 -3.66 0.71 -0.38
CA GLU A 390 -2.50 0.76 0.51
C GLU A 390 -2.98 1.01 1.95
N ASP A 391 -2.31 0.41 2.92
CA ASP A 391 -2.54 0.70 4.34
C ASP A 391 -2.36 2.19 4.61
N CYS A 392 -1.17 2.70 4.24
CA CYS A 392 -0.79 4.09 4.36
C CYS A 392 0.15 4.51 3.22
N PRO A 393 0.15 5.78 2.77
CA PRO A 393 1.00 6.24 1.68
C PRO A 393 2.45 6.54 2.11
N TRP A 394 2.73 6.66 3.44
CA TRP A 394 3.99 7.15 3.96
C TRP A 394 5.03 6.05 4.18
N ARG A 395 4.78 5.07 5.08
CA ARG A 395 5.83 4.20 5.60
C ARG A 395 5.78 2.74 5.13
N GLU A 396 4.69 2.28 4.50
CA GLU A 396 4.52 0.89 4.09
C GLU A 396 4.03 0.72 2.65
N GLN A 397 2.95 1.41 2.24
CA GLN A 397 2.32 1.31 0.92
C GLN A 397 1.96 -0.14 0.58
N ALA A 398 1.47 -0.89 1.58
CA ALA A 398 1.22 -2.32 1.49
C ALA A 398 -0.27 -2.63 1.29
N LEU A 399 -0.56 -3.66 0.51
CA LEU A 399 -1.91 -4.16 0.30
C LEU A 399 -2.20 -5.29 1.29
N TYR A 400 -2.87 -4.96 2.39
CA TYR A 400 -3.35 -5.90 3.40
C TYR A 400 -4.84 -6.20 3.23
N ALA A 401 -5.25 -7.44 3.55
CA ALA A 401 -6.63 -7.87 3.31
C ALA A 401 -7.68 -7.15 4.17
N ASN A 402 -7.39 -6.91 5.46
CA ASN A 402 -8.29 -6.17 6.35
C ASN A 402 -8.45 -4.72 5.92
N ASP A 403 -7.34 -4.09 5.57
CA ASP A 403 -7.29 -2.69 5.09
C ASP A 403 -8.04 -2.53 3.79
N ALA A 404 -7.79 -3.40 2.83
CA ALA A 404 -8.48 -3.39 1.54
C ALA A 404 -10.00 -3.57 1.69
N ARG A 405 -10.45 -4.45 2.60
CA ARG A 405 -11.88 -4.60 2.89
C ARG A 405 -12.49 -3.32 3.46
N ASN A 406 -11.87 -2.72 4.45
CA ASN A 406 -12.35 -1.48 5.07
C ASN A 406 -12.40 -0.34 4.05
N GLN A 407 -11.36 -0.21 3.21
CA GLN A 407 -11.29 0.80 2.15
C GLN A 407 -12.34 0.56 1.05
N MET A 408 -12.56 -0.68 0.63
CA MET A 408 -13.60 -1.03 -0.33
C MET A 408 -15.01 -0.68 0.18
N LEU A 409 -15.31 -1.00 1.44
CA LEU A 409 -16.59 -0.68 2.05
C LEU A 409 -16.84 0.84 2.08
N ALA A 410 -15.80 1.62 2.40
CA ALA A 410 -15.88 3.08 2.35
C ALA A 410 -15.94 3.60 0.90
N GLY A 411 -15.12 3.05 0.01
CA GLY A 411 -15.01 3.43 -1.40
C GLY A 411 -16.33 3.36 -2.14
N ARG A 412 -17.12 2.32 -1.89
CA ARG A 412 -18.43 2.13 -2.48
C ARG A 412 -19.36 3.35 -2.32
N TYR A 413 -19.22 4.06 -1.21
CA TYR A 413 -20.02 5.24 -0.90
C TYR A 413 -19.29 6.55 -1.15
N ALA A 414 -17.96 6.52 -1.15
CA ALA A 414 -17.12 7.68 -1.45
C ALA A 414 -17.05 8.01 -2.94
N PHE A 415 -17.07 6.98 -3.80
CA PHE A 415 -16.81 7.12 -5.23
C PHE A 415 -17.92 6.53 -6.11
N GLU A 416 -18.02 7.01 -7.35
CA GLU A 416 -19.08 6.57 -8.28
C GLU A 416 -18.80 5.19 -8.86
N ASP A 417 -17.56 4.90 -9.24
CA ASP A 417 -17.15 3.68 -9.94
C ASP A 417 -15.78 3.17 -9.49
N ASP A 418 -15.73 2.62 -8.27
CA ASP A 418 -14.50 2.04 -7.71
C ASP A 418 -14.48 0.51 -7.70
N GLY A 419 -15.54 -0.15 -8.16
CA GLY A 419 -15.69 -1.61 -8.11
C GLY A 419 -14.58 -2.36 -8.83
N ALA A 420 -14.14 -1.89 -10.00
CA ALA A 420 -13.04 -2.50 -10.75
C ALA A 420 -11.71 -2.40 -10.00
N PHE A 421 -11.47 -1.29 -9.28
CA PHE A 421 -10.27 -1.11 -8.46
C PHE A 421 -10.28 -2.01 -7.23
N ALA A 422 -11.41 -2.14 -6.57
CA ALA A 422 -11.60 -3.06 -5.46
C ALA A 422 -11.39 -4.51 -5.92
N ALA A 423 -12.02 -4.92 -7.03
CA ALA A 423 -11.83 -6.25 -7.62
C ALA A 423 -10.36 -6.53 -7.94
N HIS A 424 -9.64 -5.57 -8.54
CA HIS A 424 -8.21 -5.71 -8.84
C HIS A 424 -7.37 -5.91 -7.58
N SER A 425 -7.60 -5.12 -6.54
CA SER A 425 -6.88 -5.25 -5.27
C SER A 425 -7.14 -6.60 -4.59
N LEU A 426 -8.39 -7.08 -4.61
CA LEU A 426 -8.76 -8.39 -4.07
C LEU A 426 -8.20 -9.56 -4.91
N ASP A 427 -8.12 -9.41 -6.22
CA ASP A 427 -7.50 -10.39 -7.13
C ASP A 427 -6.00 -10.54 -6.84
N LEU A 428 -5.28 -9.41 -6.67
CA LEU A 428 -3.88 -9.41 -6.27
C LEU A 428 -3.67 -10.14 -4.92
N LEU A 429 -4.51 -9.85 -3.92
CA LEU A 429 -4.45 -10.54 -2.62
C LEU A 429 -4.66 -12.04 -2.77
N GLY A 430 -5.63 -12.46 -3.60
CA GLY A 430 -5.91 -13.87 -3.85
C GLY A 430 -4.74 -14.64 -4.49
N GLU A 431 -3.81 -13.98 -5.17
CA GLU A 431 -2.58 -14.61 -5.68
C GLU A 431 -1.58 -14.95 -4.56
N GLY A 432 -1.74 -14.37 -3.37
CA GLY A 432 -0.96 -14.67 -2.18
C GLY A 432 -1.45 -15.90 -1.40
N THR A 433 -2.42 -16.66 -1.91
CA THR A 433 -2.87 -17.90 -1.27
C THR A 433 -1.76 -18.94 -1.37
N ASP A 434 -1.28 -19.40 -0.21
CA ASP A 434 -0.24 -20.42 -0.13
C ASP A 434 -0.78 -21.79 -0.62
N ALA A 435 -0.01 -22.44 -1.48
CA ALA A 435 -0.43 -23.70 -2.10
C ALA A 435 -0.47 -24.88 -1.09
N ASP A 436 0.36 -24.84 -0.07
CA ASP A 436 0.51 -25.95 0.89
C ASP A 436 -0.56 -25.93 1.96
N ASP A 437 -0.82 -24.75 2.55
CA ASP A 437 -1.74 -24.62 3.68
C ASP A 437 -3.00 -23.79 3.41
N GLY A 438 -3.05 -23.05 2.29
CA GLY A 438 -4.21 -22.26 1.88
C GLY A 438 -4.45 -21.00 2.71
N TRP A 439 -3.49 -20.53 3.51
CA TRP A 439 -3.53 -19.24 4.16
C TRP A 439 -3.00 -18.14 3.23
N LEU A 440 -3.49 -16.92 3.36
CA LEU A 440 -2.97 -15.79 2.60
C LEU A 440 -1.61 -15.33 3.15
N GLU A 441 -0.70 -14.96 2.24
CA GLU A 441 0.47 -14.16 2.60
C GLU A 441 0.03 -12.80 3.19
N LEU A 442 0.90 -12.20 3.99
CA LEU A 442 0.62 -10.99 4.77
C LEU A 442 0.13 -9.84 3.88
N CYS A 443 0.81 -9.61 2.77
CA CYS A 443 0.48 -8.53 1.83
C CYS A 443 0.94 -8.86 0.41
N MET A 444 0.37 -8.18 -0.60
CA MET A 444 0.64 -8.38 -2.01
C MET A 444 0.96 -7.02 -2.70
N PRO A 445 1.69 -6.99 -3.81
CA PRO A 445 2.35 -8.10 -4.53
C PRO A 445 3.64 -8.62 -3.84
N ALA A 446 3.98 -8.12 -2.68
CA ALA A 446 5.15 -8.53 -1.90
C ALA A 446 5.26 -10.06 -1.73
N ARG A 447 6.43 -10.51 -1.31
CA ARG A 447 6.64 -11.87 -0.86
C ARG A 447 7.08 -11.82 0.60
N VAL A 448 6.12 -11.95 1.51
CA VAL A 448 6.39 -11.92 2.95
C VAL A 448 5.99 -13.26 3.56
N PRO A 449 6.94 -14.06 4.09
CA PRO A 449 6.66 -15.38 4.60
C PRO A 449 6.00 -15.32 6.00
N VAL A 450 5.02 -14.46 6.16
CA VAL A 450 4.22 -14.28 7.37
C VAL A 450 2.75 -14.28 6.96
N THR A 451 1.92 -14.83 7.81
CA THR A 451 0.46 -14.89 7.64
C THR A 451 -0.22 -14.35 8.89
N ILE A 452 -1.21 -13.49 8.72
CA ILE A 452 -2.19 -13.17 9.77
C ILE A 452 -3.45 -13.99 9.49
N PRO A 453 -3.77 -15.02 10.26
CA PRO A 453 -4.89 -15.92 9.98
C PRO A 453 -6.24 -15.20 9.85
N SER A 454 -6.52 -14.21 10.70
CA SER A 454 -7.73 -13.38 10.64
C SER A 454 -7.87 -12.61 9.31
N PHE A 455 -6.76 -12.23 8.66
CA PHE A 455 -6.76 -11.50 7.38
C PHE A 455 -7.17 -12.40 6.21
N THR A 456 -6.93 -13.70 6.29
CA THR A 456 -7.47 -14.65 5.30
C THR A 456 -9.00 -14.63 5.30
N PHE A 457 -9.62 -14.59 6.49
CA PHE A 457 -11.07 -14.44 6.59
C PHE A 457 -11.57 -13.05 6.22
N ALA A 458 -10.78 -12.01 6.48
CA ALA A 458 -11.09 -10.65 5.99
C ALA A 458 -11.13 -10.60 4.47
N TRP A 459 -10.24 -11.36 3.78
CA TRP A 459 -10.25 -11.45 2.31
C TRP A 459 -11.46 -12.19 1.77
N THR A 460 -11.84 -13.36 2.34
CA THR A 460 -13.04 -14.09 1.88
C THR A 460 -14.30 -13.24 2.10
N LEU A 461 -14.41 -12.57 3.25
CA LEU A 461 -15.46 -11.59 3.53
C LEU A 461 -15.47 -10.45 2.51
N ALA A 462 -14.29 -9.94 2.11
CA ALA A 462 -14.19 -8.87 1.12
C ALA A 462 -14.67 -9.33 -0.26
N VAL A 463 -14.42 -10.57 -0.66
CA VAL A 463 -14.94 -11.16 -1.91
C VAL A 463 -16.48 -11.21 -1.86
N ALA A 464 -17.07 -11.69 -0.78
CA ALA A 464 -18.52 -11.73 -0.61
C ALA A 464 -19.13 -10.31 -0.55
N ASP A 465 -18.50 -9.38 0.17
CA ASP A 465 -18.93 -7.98 0.25
C ASP A 465 -18.82 -7.28 -1.12
N HIS A 466 -17.76 -7.55 -1.90
CA HIS A 466 -17.63 -7.01 -3.26
C HIS A 466 -18.83 -7.43 -4.12
N PHE A 467 -19.16 -8.72 -4.14
CA PHE A 467 -20.33 -9.20 -4.88
C PHE A 467 -21.63 -8.55 -4.37
N ARG A 468 -21.82 -8.46 -3.07
CA ARG A 468 -22.99 -7.82 -2.47
C ARG A 468 -23.15 -6.35 -2.89
N LEU A 469 -22.04 -5.61 -2.98
CA LEU A 469 -22.01 -4.17 -3.24
C LEU A 469 -22.04 -3.80 -4.73
N TYR A 470 -21.36 -4.59 -5.57
CA TYR A 470 -21.12 -4.26 -6.98
C TYR A 470 -21.81 -5.21 -7.97
N ARG A 471 -22.29 -6.37 -7.50
CA ARG A 471 -22.92 -7.41 -8.33
C ARG A 471 -22.05 -7.88 -9.50
N ASP A 472 -20.74 -7.88 -9.31
CA ASP A 472 -19.78 -8.35 -10.31
C ASP A 472 -19.67 -9.88 -10.27
N HIS A 473 -20.51 -10.52 -11.11
CA HIS A 473 -20.55 -11.98 -11.26
C HIS A 473 -19.22 -12.54 -11.78
N ALA A 474 -18.60 -11.85 -12.76
CA ALA A 474 -17.36 -12.35 -13.37
C ALA A 474 -16.21 -12.41 -12.37
N PHE A 475 -16.09 -11.42 -11.51
CA PHE A 475 -15.11 -11.42 -10.41
C PHE A 475 -15.44 -12.51 -9.38
N ALA A 476 -16.70 -12.59 -8.95
CA ALA A 476 -17.11 -13.53 -7.91
C ALA A 476 -16.93 -15.00 -8.38
N GLU A 477 -17.32 -15.35 -9.61
CA GLU A 477 -17.12 -16.67 -10.20
C GLU A 477 -15.63 -17.04 -10.30
N ARG A 478 -14.76 -16.08 -10.59
CA ARG A 478 -13.31 -16.29 -10.63
C ARG A 478 -12.71 -16.51 -9.25
N MET A 479 -13.22 -15.83 -8.21
CA MET A 479 -12.70 -15.93 -6.83
C MET A 479 -13.28 -17.11 -6.05
N LEU A 480 -14.52 -17.55 -6.36
CA LEU A 480 -15.18 -18.61 -5.60
C LEU A 480 -14.37 -19.90 -5.46
N PRO A 481 -13.63 -20.41 -6.48
CA PRO A 481 -12.78 -21.59 -6.30
C PRO A 481 -11.71 -21.44 -5.22
N LYS A 482 -11.07 -20.27 -5.11
CA LYS A 482 -10.07 -19.96 -4.06
C LYS A 482 -10.73 -19.90 -2.68
N VAL A 483 -11.89 -19.23 -2.57
CA VAL A 483 -12.68 -19.19 -1.33
C VAL A 483 -13.07 -20.62 -0.90
N LYS A 484 -13.48 -21.48 -1.84
CA LYS A 484 -13.84 -22.88 -1.56
C LYS A 484 -12.65 -23.66 -1.01
N ASP A 485 -11.46 -23.53 -1.60
CA ASP A 485 -10.26 -24.22 -1.12
C ASP A 485 -9.89 -23.77 0.30
N ILE A 486 -9.85 -22.46 0.55
CA ILE A 486 -9.56 -21.89 1.87
C ILE A 486 -10.53 -22.44 2.93
N LEU A 487 -11.83 -22.30 2.70
CA LEU A 487 -12.83 -22.70 3.71
C LEU A 487 -12.89 -24.22 3.89
N ALA A 488 -12.70 -25.01 2.83
CA ALA A 488 -12.64 -26.47 2.95
C ALA A 488 -11.47 -26.95 3.83
N ARG A 489 -10.29 -26.35 3.66
CA ARG A 489 -9.11 -26.63 4.51
C ARG A 489 -9.39 -26.27 5.97
N ARG A 490 -9.94 -25.08 6.23
CA ARG A 490 -10.28 -24.63 7.61
C ARG A 490 -11.32 -25.54 8.25
N LEU A 491 -12.31 -26.01 7.49
CA LEU A 491 -13.28 -26.97 7.98
C LEU A 491 -12.63 -28.31 8.37
N ALA A 492 -11.66 -28.78 7.59
CA ALA A 492 -10.92 -30.02 7.87
C ALA A 492 -9.97 -29.92 9.09
N GLU A 493 -9.45 -28.72 9.37
CA GLU A 493 -8.54 -28.47 10.48
C GLU A 493 -9.22 -28.37 11.84
N ARG A 494 -10.55 -28.23 11.88
CA ARG A 494 -11.29 -28.08 13.14
C ARG A 494 -10.99 -29.25 14.13
N ARG A 495 -10.88 -28.88 15.39
CA ARG A 495 -10.80 -29.85 16.52
C ARG A 495 -11.93 -29.55 17.49
N THR A 496 -12.63 -30.58 17.92
CA THR A 496 -13.83 -30.43 18.77
C THR A 496 -14.90 -29.45 18.20
N GLY A 497 -14.89 -29.24 16.87
CA GLY A 497 -15.79 -28.31 16.16
C GLY A 497 -15.32 -26.86 16.09
N LEU A 498 -14.17 -26.51 16.70
CA LEU A 498 -13.53 -25.20 16.64
C LEU A 498 -12.26 -25.24 15.78
N LEU A 499 -11.92 -24.12 15.16
CA LEU A 499 -10.64 -23.93 14.48
C LEU A 499 -9.57 -23.62 15.53
N PRO A 500 -8.53 -24.44 15.65
CA PRO A 500 -7.42 -24.15 16.55
C PRO A 500 -6.59 -22.97 16.01
N ARG A 501 -5.87 -22.29 16.91
CA ARG A 501 -4.84 -21.32 16.54
C ARG A 501 -3.74 -22.03 15.74
N PRO A 502 -3.42 -21.62 14.51
CA PRO A 502 -2.29 -22.21 13.80
C PRO A 502 -0.97 -21.87 14.51
N THR A 503 -0.04 -22.83 14.52
CA THR A 503 1.23 -22.76 15.23
C THR A 503 2.42 -22.69 14.25
N GLY A 504 3.51 -22.05 14.67
CA GLY A 504 4.72 -21.86 13.88
C GLY A 504 5.06 -20.39 13.62
N ALA A 505 6.34 -20.10 13.44
CA ALA A 505 6.87 -18.73 13.31
C ALA A 505 6.30 -17.92 12.11
N ARG A 506 5.64 -18.60 11.16
CA ARG A 506 4.96 -17.98 10.04
C ARG A 506 3.68 -17.27 10.46
N TYR A 507 2.97 -17.72 11.49
CA TYR A 507 1.64 -17.26 11.84
C TYR A 507 1.70 -16.15 12.89
N TRP A 508 1.32 -14.94 12.50
CA TRP A 508 1.15 -13.82 13.41
C TRP A 508 -0.29 -13.80 13.92
N GLN A 509 -0.48 -14.07 15.20
CA GLN A 509 -1.80 -14.17 15.85
C GLN A 509 -2.37 -12.78 16.16
N PHE A 510 -2.44 -11.95 15.15
CA PHE A 510 -2.96 -10.59 15.24
C PHE A 510 -4.48 -10.55 15.05
N TYR A 511 -5.15 -9.84 15.91
CA TYR A 511 -6.59 -9.55 15.80
C TYR A 511 -6.86 -8.05 15.80
N ASP A 512 -6.10 -7.25 16.56
CA ASP A 512 -6.20 -5.81 16.68
C ASP A 512 -4.91 -5.28 17.32
N TRP A 513 -4.62 -3.99 17.16
CA TRP A 513 -3.56 -3.31 17.90
C TRP A 513 -3.93 -3.04 19.37
N ALA A 514 -5.10 -3.46 19.83
CA ALA A 514 -5.51 -3.39 21.22
C ALA A 514 -4.64 -4.28 22.11
N PRO A 515 -4.33 -3.90 23.37
CA PRO A 515 -3.50 -4.68 24.27
C PRO A 515 -3.97 -6.14 24.39
N GLY A 516 -3.10 -7.11 24.15
CA GLY A 516 -3.37 -8.53 24.18
C GLY A 516 -3.99 -9.11 22.89
N LEU A 517 -4.27 -8.28 21.88
CA LEU A 517 -4.76 -8.72 20.57
C LEU A 517 -3.75 -8.47 19.45
N ASP A 518 -2.63 -7.79 19.73
CA ASP A 518 -1.57 -7.45 18.80
C ASP A 518 -0.68 -8.63 18.42
N GLY A 519 -0.62 -9.68 19.27
CA GLY A 519 0.13 -10.91 19.02
C GLY A 519 1.55 -10.68 18.48
N ASN A 520 2.23 -11.74 18.16
CA ASN A 520 3.47 -11.68 17.38
C ASN A 520 3.73 -13.01 16.66
N SER A 521 4.56 -13.00 15.63
CA SER A 521 4.93 -14.20 14.86
C SER A 521 5.89 -15.15 15.60
N SER A 522 6.44 -14.73 16.75
CA SER A 522 7.38 -15.55 17.53
C SER A 522 6.71 -16.34 18.66
N GLU A 523 5.44 -16.06 18.97
CA GLU A 523 4.70 -16.70 20.09
C GLU A 523 4.01 -18.02 19.73
N ALA A 524 4.21 -18.52 18.52
CA ALA A 524 3.61 -19.76 18.10
C ALA A 524 4.32 -20.96 18.75
N THR A 525 4.06 -21.18 20.01
CA THR A 525 4.45 -22.41 20.69
C THR A 525 3.31 -23.40 20.63
N ASP A 526 3.61 -24.62 20.18
CA ASP A 526 2.75 -25.75 20.47
C ASP A 526 2.62 -25.86 22.00
N SER A 527 1.42 -25.65 22.50
CA SER A 527 1.16 -25.91 23.91
C SER A 527 1.38 -27.41 24.18
N ALA A 528 2.17 -27.73 25.20
CA ALA A 528 2.32 -29.11 25.66
C ALA A 528 0.96 -29.76 26.01
N ASP A 529 -0.06 -28.94 26.25
CA ASP A 529 -1.42 -29.34 26.67
C ASP A 529 -2.40 -29.49 25.48
N GLY A 530 -1.94 -29.36 24.24
CA GLY A 530 -2.75 -29.51 23.02
C GLY A 530 -3.17 -28.21 22.34
N PRO A 531 -4.12 -28.26 21.39
CA PRO A 531 -4.49 -27.09 20.58
C PRO A 531 -5.16 -25.99 21.40
N THR A 532 -4.76 -24.74 21.19
CA THR A 532 -5.38 -23.57 21.79
C THR A 532 -6.43 -22.97 20.85
N PHE A 533 -7.42 -22.26 21.41
CA PHE A 533 -8.55 -21.71 20.67
C PHE A 533 -8.79 -20.25 21.06
N ASP A 534 -9.03 -19.40 20.05
CA ASP A 534 -9.35 -17.99 20.20
C ASP A 534 -10.75 -17.71 19.69
N ALA A 535 -11.54 -16.95 20.46
CA ALA A 535 -12.87 -16.53 20.04
C ALA A 535 -12.82 -15.66 18.78
N PRO A 536 -11.95 -14.62 18.65
CA PRO A 536 -11.88 -13.82 17.45
C PRO A 536 -11.62 -14.64 16.18
N LEU A 537 -10.66 -15.57 16.18
CA LEU A 537 -10.37 -16.41 15.01
C LEU A 537 -11.60 -17.19 14.55
N ASN A 538 -12.29 -17.81 15.50
CA ASN A 538 -13.48 -18.62 15.22
C ASN A 538 -14.69 -17.76 14.83
N LEU A 539 -14.81 -16.55 15.33
CA LEU A 539 -15.85 -15.61 14.96
C LEU A 539 -15.62 -15.01 13.57
N PHE A 540 -14.37 -14.70 13.17
CA PHE A 540 -14.03 -14.33 11.80
C PHE A 540 -14.33 -15.49 10.83
N PHE A 541 -13.95 -16.71 11.18
CA PHE A 541 -14.27 -17.89 10.38
C PHE A 541 -15.77 -18.11 10.23
N LEU A 542 -16.54 -17.93 11.32
CA LEU A 542 -18.00 -18.02 11.29
C LEU A 542 -18.62 -16.99 10.35
N ARG A 543 -18.16 -15.71 10.41
CA ARG A 543 -18.62 -14.66 9.49
C ARG A 543 -18.34 -15.03 8.04
N SER A 544 -17.16 -15.56 7.73
CA SER A 544 -16.81 -16.02 6.40
C SER A 544 -17.75 -17.10 5.91
N LEU A 545 -17.99 -18.15 6.72
CA LEU A 545 -18.92 -19.22 6.35
C LEU A 545 -20.33 -18.70 6.04
N GLU A 546 -20.84 -17.73 6.79
CA GLU A 546 -22.16 -17.13 6.57
C GLU A 546 -22.23 -16.29 5.30
N ALA A 547 -21.25 -15.41 5.10
CA ALA A 547 -21.20 -14.51 3.95
C ALA A 547 -20.95 -15.30 2.66
N ASP A 548 -20.00 -16.23 2.69
CA ASP A 548 -19.61 -17.00 1.52
C ASP A 548 -20.66 -18.07 1.17
N ALA A 549 -21.45 -18.58 2.13
CA ALA A 549 -22.61 -19.41 1.85
C ALA A 549 -23.69 -18.62 1.07
N THR A 550 -23.84 -17.33 1.36
CA THR A 550 -24.75 -16.48 0.60
C THR A 550 -24.23 -16.25 -0.81
N LEU A 551 -22.93 -15.94 -0.94
CA LEU A 551 -22.26 -15.78 -2.23
C LEU A 551 -22.39 -17.05 -3.11
N ALA A 552 -22.08 -18.22 -2.56
CA ALA A 552 -22.17 -19.50 -3.28
C ALA A 552 -23.60 -19.78 -3.75
N ALA A 553 -24.62 -19.52 -2.91
CA ALA A 553 -26.02 -19.69 -3.29
C ALA A 553 -26.46 -18.74 -4.42
N GLU A 554 -26.05 -17.46 -4.38
CA GLU A 554 -26.37 -16.49 -5.41
C GLU A 554 -25.66 -16.79 -6.74
N LEU A 555 -24.51 -17.47 -6.70
CA LEU A 555 -23.81 -17.98 -7.89
C LEU A 555 -24.30 -19.38 -8.34
N GLY A 556 -25.34 -19.93 -7.69
CA GLY A 556 -25.96 -21.20 -8.09
C GLY A 556 -25.30 -22.44 -7.47
N ASP A 557 -24.25 -22.32 -6.66
CA ASP A 557 -23.61 -23.44 -5.95
C ASP A 557 -24.32 -23.74 -4.63
N CYS A 558 -25.58 -24.19 -4.75
CA CYS A 558 -26.43 -24.48 -3.59
C CYS A 558 -25.85 -25.56 -2.67
N ALA A 559 -25.15 -26.55 -3.23
CA ALA A 559 -24.57 -27.65 -2.44
C ALA A 559 -23.47 -27.12 -1.50
N THR A 560 -22.56 -26.30 -1.99
CA THR A 560 -21.53 -25.64 -1.17
C THR A 560 -22.17 -24.73 -0.11
N ALA A 561 -23.19 -23.96 -0.51
CA ALA A 561 -23.90 -23.05 0.38
C ALA A 561 -24.55 -23.81 1.57
N GLU A 562 -25.16 -24.98 1.34
CA GLU A 562 -25.74 -25.81 2.41
C GLU A 562 -24.68 -26.35 3.37
N ILE A 563 -23.54 -26.83 2.86
CA ILE A 563 -22.40 -27.30 3.67
C ILE A 563 -21.92 -26.17 4.59
N TRP A 564 -21.72 -24.96 4.05
CA TRP A 564 -21.23 -23.84 4.81
C TRP A 564 -22.25 -23.32 5.83
N ARG A 565 -23.55 -23.29 5.51
CA ARG A 565 -24.60 -22.95 6.47
C ARG A 565 -24.66 -23.94 7.63
N ALA A 566 -24.57 -25.24 7.36
CA ALA A 566 -24.55 -26.27 8.38
C ALA A 566 -23.31 -26.14 9.28
N ALA A 567 -22.15 -25.92 8.67
CA ALA A 567 -20.90 -25.72 9.41
C ALA A 567 -20.93 -24.43 10.26
N ALA A 568 -21.51 -23.35 9.74
CA ALA A 568 -21.70 -22.09 10.47
C ALA A 568 -22.62 -22.28 11.69
N ALA A 569 -23.72 -23.00 11.52
CA ALA A 569 -24.64 -23.29 12.63
C ALA A 569 -23.98 -24.11 13.74
N GLU A 570 -23.20 -25.14 13.38
CA GLU A 570 -22.42 -25.92 14.34
C GLU A 570 -21.38 -25.05 15.05
N LEU A 571 -20.56 -24.31 14.27
CA LEU A 571 -19.48 -23.47 14.79
C LEU A 571 -20.03 -22.40 15.75
N ARG A 572 -21.17 -21.78 15.45
CA ARG A 572 -21.85 -20.83 16.34
C ARG A 572 -22.19 -21.43 17.68
N CYS A 573 -22.72 -22.66 17.69
CA CYS A 573 -23.02 -23.38 18.92
C CYS A 573 -21.75 -23.69 19.72
N ARG A 574 -20.65 -24.12 19.05
CA ARG A 574 -19.37 -24.43 19.68
C ARG A 574 -18.70 -23.19 20.26
N VAL A 575 -18.69 -22.07 19.51
CA VAL A 575 -18.17 -20.78 19.99
C VAL A 575 -18.92 -20.32 21.24
N ARG A 576 -20.26 -20.34 21.20
CA ARG A 576 -21.08 -20.01 22.37
C ARG A 576 -20.76 -20.91 23.56
N ALA A 577 -20.73 -22.22 23.37
CA ALA A 577 -20.49 -23.16 24.45
C ALA A 577 -19.09 -23.01 25.07
N ARG A 578 -18.09 -22.60 24.28
CA ARG A 578 -16.69 -22.53 24.74
C ARG A 578 -16.32 -21.20 25.35
N PHE A 579 -16.87 -20.10 24.83
CA PHE A 579 -16.39 -18.75 25.13
C PHE A 579 -17.43 -17.85 25.84
N TRP A 580 -18.72 -18.21 25.87
CA TRP A 580 -19.71 -17.45 26.61
C TRP A 580 -19.53 -17.63 28.11
N ASN A 581 -19.22 -16.57 28.82
CA ASN A 581 -19.07 -16.52 30.26
C ASN A 581 -20.35 -15.96 30.88
N ALA A 582 -21.20 -16.87 31.39
CA ALA A 582 -22.50 -16.51 31.96
C ALA A 582 -22.39 -15.71 33.28
N ALA A 583 -21.27 -15.83 34.00
CA ALA A 583 -21.06 -15.05 35.22
C ALA A 583 -20.73 -13.56 34.94
N ARG A 584 -20.16 -13.31 33.76
CA ARG A 584 -19.74 -11.96 33.32
C ARG A 584 -20.69 -11.35 32.27
N ASP A 585 -21.62 -12.12 31.73
CA ASP A 585 -22.48 -11.76 30.59
C ASP A 585 -21.66 -11.21 29.41
N CYS A 586 -20.62 -11.91 29.00
CA CYS A 586 -19.78 -11.56 27.86
C CYS A 586 -19.00 -12.79 27.35
N PHE A 587 -18.31 -12.66 26.22
CA PHE A 587 -17.41 -13.67 25.71
C PHE A 587 -15.99 -13.47 26.25
N ASP A 588 -15.39 -14.54 26.71
CA ASP A 588 -13.94 -14.60 26.92
C ASP A 588 -13.24 -14.64 25.55
N THR A 589 -12.11 -13.96 25.44
CA THR A 589 -11.37 -13.85 24.16
C THR A 589 -10.56 -15.12 23.86
N PHE A 590 -9.96 -15.71 24.90
CA PHE A 590 -9.11 -16.88 24.80
C PHE A 590 -9.71 -18.04 25.62
N ALA A 591 -9.55 -19.26 25.11
CA ALA A 591 -10.12 -20.43 25.74
C ALA A 591 -9.43 -20.84 27.07
N ASP A 592 -8.20 -20.41 27.26
CA ASP A 592 -7.32 -20.62 28.42
C ASP A 592 -7.20 -19.36 29.31
N ALA A 593 -8.12 -18.39 29.10
CA ALA A 593 -8.10 -17.17 29.87
C ALA A 593 -8.28 -17.47 31.39
N ALA A 594 -7.41 -16.86 32.18
CA ALA A 594 -7.54 -16.92 33.64
C ALA A 594 -8.81 -16.21 34.13
N ASP A 595 -9.29 -16.56 35.30
CA ASP A 595 -10.39 -15.84 35.95
C ASP A 595 -10.04 -14.35 36.08
N GLY A 596 -10.97 -13.48 35.62
CA GLY A 596 -10.75 -12.03 35.64
C GLY A 596 -9.94 -11.47 34.45
N ALA A 597 -9.62 -12.29 33.44
CA ALA A 597 -8.95 -11.81 32.23
C ALA A 597 -9.70 -10.62 31.57
N ALA A 598 -8.94 -9.78 30.89
CA ALA A 598 -9.49 -8.61 30.20
C ALA A 598 -10.53 -9.00 29.15
N VAL A 599 -11.58 -8.19 29.03
CA VAL A 599 -12.62 -8.35 28.00
C VAL A 599 -12.31 -7.39 26.87
N HIS A 600 -12.36 -7.87 25.64
CA HIS A 600 -12.08 -7.07 24.45
C HIS A 600 -13.38 -6.78 23.68
N GLU A 601 -13.60 -5.52 23.31
CA GLU A 601 -14.77 -5.09 22.54
C GLU A 601 -14.87 -5.81 21.19
N LEU A 602 -13.73 -6.07 20.53
CA LEU A 602 -13.70 -6.77 19.24
C LEU A 602 -14.39 -8.14 19.32
N THR A 603 -14.09 -8.93 20.37
CA THR A 603 -14.71 -10.24 20.58
C THR A 603 -16.22 -10.12 20.71
N GLN A 604 -16.71 -9.11 21.48
CA GLN A 604 -18.13 -8.91 21.69
C GLN A 604 -18.84 -8.45 20.42
N ALA A 605 -18.22 -7.55 19.67
CA ALA A 605 -18.72 -7.07 18.39
C ALA A 605 -18.88 -8.21 17.38
N LEU A 606 -17.84 -9.03 17.21
CA LEU A 606 -17.88 -10.20 16.32
C LEU A 606 -18.96 -11.22 16.77
N ALA A 607 -19.13 -11.44 18.07
CA ALA A 607 -20.15 -12.32 18.59
C ALA A 607 -21.57 -11.81 18.30
N LEU A 608 -21.82 -10.50 18.38
CA LEU A 608 -23.08 -9.88 17.97
C LEU A 608 -23.32 -10.03 16.47
N LEU A 609 -22.31 -9.79 15.65
CA LEU A 609 -22.39 -9.87 14.19
C LEU A 609 -22.68 -11.29 13.68
N THR A 610 -22.29 -12.32 14.43
CA THR A 610 -22.45 -13.73 14.06
C THR A 610 -23.61 -14.44 14.79
N ASP A 611 -24.44 -13.72 15.51
CA ASP A 611 -25.53 -14.26 16.33
C ASP A 611 -25.06 -15.35 17.33
N ALA A 612 -23.77 -15.30 17.72
CA ALA A 612 -23.23 -16.21 18.71
C ALA A 612 -23.72 -15.91 20.13
N VAL A 613 -24.12 -14.69 20.41
CA VAL A 613 -24.64 -14.23 21.70
C VAL A 613 -25.97 -14.96 22.04
N PRO A 614 -26.15 -15.42 23.29
CA PRO A 614 -27.46 -15.93 23.71
C PRO A 614 -28.56 -14.87 23.48
N PRO A 615 -29.73 -15.23 22.92
CA PRO A 615 -30.78 -14.25 22.60
C PRO A 615 -31.19 -13.38 23.79
N SER A 616 -31.25 -13.94 24.99
CA SER A 616 -31.61 -13.25 26.24
C SER A 616 -30.54 -12.23 26.68
N ALA A 617 -29.28 -12.38 26.30
CA ALA A 617 -28.17 -11.51 26.68
C ALA A 617 -27.85 -10.43 25.63
N ARG A 618 -28.41 -10.56 24.41
CA ARG A 618 -28.03 -9.76 23.25
C ARG A 618 -28.16 -8.26 23.49
N ALA A 619 -29.30 -7.81 23.97
CA ALA A 619 -29.54 -6.38 24.21
C ALA A 619 -28.63 -5.80 25.31
N ALA A 620 -28.38 -6.58 26.37
CA ALA A 620 -27.48 -6.19 27.46
C ALA A 620 -26.02 -6.09 26.98
N LEU A 621 -25.59 -7.03 26.15
CA LEU A 621 -24.23 -7.00 25.57
C LEU A 621 -24.06 -5.80 24.63
N ALA A 622 -25.04 -5.51 23.78
CA ALA A 622 -25.04 -4.34 22.90
C ALA A 622 -24.99 -3.03 23.70
N GLU A 623 -25.73 -2.96 24.84
CA GLU A 623 -25.65 -1.81 25.73
C GLU A 623 -24.24 -1.62 26.30
N LYS A 624 -23.62 -2.68 26.84
CA LYS A 624 -22.26 -2.65 27.35
C LYS A 624 -21.24 -2.25 26.27
N LEU A 625 -21.39 -2.74 25.03
CA LEU A 625 -20.51 -2.41 23.91
C LEU A 625 -20.64 -0.94 23.46
N SER A 626 -21.83 -0.34 23.67
CA SER A 626 -22.14 1.03 23.23
C SER A 626 -21.72 2.13 24.21
N GLU A 627 -21.27 1.77 25.41
CA GLU A 627 -20.90 2.68 26.50
C GLU A 627 -19.51 2.31 27.05
N PRO A 628 -18.81 3.23 27.73
CA PRO A 628 -17.57 2.92 28.43
C PRO A 628 -17.83 1.82 29.48
N SER A 629 -17.34 0.61 29.24
CA SER A 629 -17.64 -0.56 30.03
C SER A 629 -16.46 -1.08 30.85
N GLY A 630 -15.30 -0.42 30.75
CA GLY A 630 -14.04 -0.93 31.30
C GLY A 630 -13.44 -2.07 30.47
N TRP A 631 -14.01 -2.38 29.33
CA TRP A 631 -13.44 -3.32 28.36
C TRP A 631 -12.31 -2.67 27.59
N ILE A 632 -11.39 -3.50 27.07
CA ILE A 632 -10.36 -3.00 26.14
C ILE A 632 -11.03 -2.62 24.83
N GLU A 633 -10.95 -1.31 24.50
CA GLU A 633 -11.54 -0.76 23.29
C GLU A 633 -10.88 -1.33 22.02
N THR A 634 -11.68 -1.48 20.97
CA THR A 634 -11.15 -1.70 19.62
C THR A 634 -10.34 -0.48 19.18
N THR A 635 -9.22 -0.72 18.50
CA THR A 635 -8.48 0.35 17.84
C THR A 635 -9.17 0.78 16.54
N LEU A 636 -8.63 1.79 15.87
CA LEU A 636 -9.21 2.25 14.60
C LEU A 636 -9.25 1.14 13.55
N SER A 637 -8.29 0.20 13.57
CA SER A 637 -8.18 -0.91 12.60
C SER A 637 -9.40 -1.84 12.59
N GLN A 638 -10.02 -2.07 13.75
CA GLN A 638 -11.11 -3.02 13.93
C GLN A 638 -12.43 -2.36 14.38
N SER A 639 -12.43 -1.04 14.52
CA SER A 639 -13.62 -0.28 14.96
C SER A 639 -14.81 -0.44 14.02
N LEU A 640 -14.58 -0.80 12.75
CA LEU A 640 -15.61 -1.20 11.79
C LEU A 640 -16.58 -2.23 12.40
N HIS A 641 -16.05 -3.29 13.02
CA HIS A 641 -16.86 -4.39 13.56
C HIS A 641 -17.73 -3.92 14.74
N LYS A 642 -17.20 -3.06 15.61
CA LYS A 642 -17.97 -2.44 16.69
C LYS A 642 -19.16 -1.64 16.16
N TYR A 643 -18.90 -0.78 15.17
CA TYR A 643 -19.95 0.07 14.63
C TYR A 643 -20.97 -0.72 13.80
N GLU A 644 -20.55 -1.67 12.97
CA GLU A 644 -21.48 -2.58 12.26
C GLU A 644 -22.39 -3.34 13.25
N ALA A 645 -21.82 -3.88 14.33
CA ALA A 645 -22.59 -4.59 15.33
C ALA A 645 -23.65 -3.69 15.95
N LEU A 646 -23.27 -2.48 16.37
CA LEU A 646 -24.21 -1.54 16.99
C LEU A 646 -25.28 -1.03 16.01
N VAL A 647 -24.92 -0.77 14.75
CA VAL A 647 -25.89 -0.39 13.70
C VAL A 647 -26.91 -1.51 13.50
N ARG A 648 -26.48 -2.77 13.46
CA ARG A 648 -27.36 -3.93 13.29
C ARG A 648 -28.33 -4.13 14.46
N GLU A 649 -27.98 -3.66 15.66
CA GLU A 649 -28.84 -3.74 16.84
C GLU A 649 -29.99 -2.70 16.87
N GLY A 650 -30.04 -1.83 15.85
CA GLY A 650 -31.15 -0.91 15.59
C GLY A 650 -30.85 0.57 15.86
N PRO A 651 -31.83 1.45 15.60
CA PRO A 651 -31.61 2.90 15.54
C PRO A 651 -31.04 3.53 16.82
N ARG A 652 -31.41 3.02 17.99
CA ARG A 652 -30.88 3.50 19.29
C ARG A 652 -29.36 3.27 19.37
N PHE A 653 -28.92 2.09 19.02
CA PHE A 653 -27.49 1.73 19.07
C PHE A 653 -26.71 2.38 17.93
N ARG A 654 -27.31 2.50 16.73
CA ARG A 654 -26.75 3.29 15.62
C ARG A 654 -26.44 4.72 16.07
N ALA A 655 -27.37 5.39 16.75
CA ALA A 655 -27.16 6.75 17.25
C ALA A 655 -25.98 6.83 18.24
N LYS A 656 -25.80 5.81 19.10
CA LYS A 656 -24.63 5.73 20.00
C LYS A 656 -23.33 5.49 19.25
N ALA A 657 -23.34 4.60 18.26
CA ALA A 657 -22.19 4.31 17.40
C ALA A 657 -21.70 5.57 16.67
N ILE A 658 -22.62 6.33 16.05
CA ILE A 658 -22.31 7.58 15.36
C ILE A 658 -21.75 8.63 16.34
N ARG A 659 -22.33 8.81 17.52
CA ARG A 659 -21.80 9.74 18.52
C ARG A 659 -20.36 9.38 18.94
N HIS A 660 -20.10 8.10 19.22
CA HIS A 660 -18.76 7.63 19.58
C HIS A 660 -17.77 7.84 18.44
N MET A 661 -18.16 7.51 17.20
CA MET A 661 -17.36 7.72 16.00
C MET A 661 -17.06 9.21 15.79
N ASN A 662 -18.08 10.09 15.84
CA ASN A 662 -17.91 11.53 15.70
C ASN A 662 -16.98 12.10 16.76
N ALA A 663 -17.06 11.64 18.01
CA ALA A 663 -16.15 12.06 19.06
C ALA A 663 -14.70 11.60 18.81
N THR A 664 -14.50 10.39 18.25
CA THR A 664 -13.17 9.85 17.99
C THR A 664 -12.51 10.54 16.79
N TRP A 665 -13.19 10.60 15.63
CA TRP A 665 -12.66 11.27 14.43
C TRP A 665 -12.62 12.79 14.57
N GLY A 666 -13.57 13.35 15.30
CA GLY A 666 -13.59 14.79 15.62
C GLY A 666 -12.40 15.25 16.44
N ARG A 667 -11.88 14.42 17.34
CA ARG A 667 -10.63 14.71 18.07
C ARG A 667 -9.43 14.82 17.13
N MET A 668 -9.34 13.97 16.12
CA MET A 668 -8.29 14.05 15.09
C MET A 668 -8.41 15.36 14.30
N LEU A 669 -9.62 15.75 13.87
CA LEU A 669 -9.85 17.04 13.21
C LEU A 669 -9.45 18.22 14.10
N ALA A 670 -9.85 18.21 15.37
CA ALA A 670 -9.49 19.25 16.33
C ALA A 670 -7.98 19.36 16.59
N ALA A 671 -7.25 18.26 16.41
CA ALA A 671 -5.80 18.23 16.44
C ALA A 671 -5.13 18.63 15.10
N GLY A 672 -5.90 19.06 14.10
CA GLY A 672 -5.41 19.55 12.81
C GLY A 672 -5.17 18.46 11.76
N ALA A 673 -5.83 17.30 11.89
CA ALA A 673 -5.76 16.24 10.91
C ALA A 673 -6.25 16.70 9.53
N THR A 674 -5.46 16.43 8.51
CA THR A 674 -5.82 16.63 7.09
C THR A 674 -6.09 15.32 6.37
N SER A 675 -5.82 14.23 7.04
CA SER A 675 -6.14 12.83 6.75
C SER A 675 -6.33 12.09 8.09
N PHE A 676 -6.96 10.93 8.11
CA PHE A 676 -7.20 10.18 9.34
C PHE A 676 -6.12 9.17 9.64
N TRP A 677 -5.83 8.98 10.92
CA TRP A 677 -4.66 8.36 11.48
C TRP A 677 -4.79 6.84 11.59
N GLU A 678 -3.67 6.18 11.74
CA GLU A 678 -3.58 4.75 12.01
C GLU A 678 -4.12 4.40 13.40
N MET A 679 -3.72 5.17 14.40
CA MET A 679 -4.09 5.01 15.81
C MET A 679 -4.58 6.33 16.40
N LYS A 680 -5.39 6.27 17.47
CA LYS A 680 -5.91 7.47 18.17
C LYS A 680 -4.80 8.38 18.70
N GLU A 681 -3.63 7.82 19.02
CA GLU A 681 -2.42 8.49 19.50
C GLU A 681 -1.69 9.27 18.40
N GLY A 682 -2.07 9.05 17.13
CA GLY A 682 -1.44 9.64 15.96
C GLY A 682 0.03 9.26 15.82
N TRP A 683 0.88 10.24 15.51
CA TRP A 683 2.30 10.00 15.30
C TRP A 683 3.03 9.41 16.55
N ARG A 684 2.45 9.52 17.76
CA ARG A 684 3.05 8.95 18.98
C ARG A 684 2.94 7.44 19.07
N ALA A 685 2.03 6.82 18.30
CA ALA A 685 1.93 5.37 18.24
C ALA A 685 3.23 4.73 17.69
N PHE A 686 3.47 3.48 18.04
CA PHE A 686 4.57 2.66 17.50
C PHE A 686 5.96 3.31 17.63
N ASP A 687 6.28 3.86 18.81
CA ASP A 687 7.54 4.56 19.07
C ASP A 687 7.77 5.77 18.15
N ALA A 688 6.72 6.55 17.97
CA ALA A 688 6.65 7.74 17.12
C ALA A 688 6.72 7.44 15.61
N ALA A 689 6.29 6.25 15.19
CA ALA A 689 6.14 5.85 13.79
C ALA A 689 4.67 5.71 13.36
N GLY A 690 3.70 6.12 14.17
CA GLY A 690 2.27 6.07 13.82
C GLY A 690 1.97 6.94 12.60
N SER A 691 1.29 6.38 11.59
CA SER A 691 0.90 7.13 10.39
C SER A 691 -0.28 8.07 10.66
N LEU A 692 -0.22 9.28 10.07
CA LEU A 692 -1.30 10.26 10.11
C LEU A 692 -2.23 10.17 8.89
N CYS A 693 -1.99 9.20 8.00
CA CYS A 693 -2.86 8.90 6.86
C CYS A 693 -2.96 7.37 6.71
N HIS A 694 -4.07 6.79 7.15
CA HIS A 694 -4.27 5.34 7.09
C HIS A 694 -5.63 4.96 6.52
N GLY A 695 -5.63 4.12 5.49
CA GLY A 695 -6.82 3.80 4.69
C GLY A 695 -7.98 3.22 5.48
N TRP A 696 -7.74 2.37 6.50
CA TRP A 696 -8.83 1.83 7.33
C TRP A 696 -9.62 2.89 8.10
N SER A 697 -9.00 4.06 8.35
CA SER A 697 -9.68 5.16 9.05
C SER A 697 -10.67 5.95 8.19
N ALA A 698 -10.91 5.52 6.95
CA ALA A 698 -11.98 6.05 6.10
C ALA A 698 -13.37 5.46 6.40
N ILE A 699 -13.50 4.53 7.33
CA ILE A 699 -14.76 3.86 7.67
C ILE A 699 -15.94 4.77 8.05
N PRO A 700 -15.79 6.01 8.54
CA PRO A 700 -16.95 6.88 8.76
C PRO A 700 -17.85 7.03 7.53
N VAL A 701 -17.26 7.04 6.32
CA VAL A 701 -18.00 7.08 5.06
C VAL A 701 -18.98 5.91 4.97
N TYR A 702 -18.54 4.71 5.30
CA TYR A 702 -19.38 3.51 5.30
C TYR A 702 -20.45 3.56 6.40
N ILE A 703 -20.06 3.90 7.62
CA ILE A 703 -20.97 3.87 8.78
C ILE A 703 -22.11 4.90 8.65
N TYR A 704 -21.82 6.11 8.16
CA TYR A 704 -22.87 7.09 7.88
C TYR A 704 -23.86 6.60 6.81
N SER A 705 -23.40 5.79 5.86
CA SER A 705 -24.18 5.29 4.73
C SER A 705 -25.03 4.05 5.07
N LEU A 706 -24.83 3.44 6.23
CA LEU A 706 -25.66 2.32 6.69
C LEU A 706 -27.06 2.84 7.12
N PRO A 707 -28.15 2.05 6.85
CA PRO A 707 -29.53 2.42 7.17
C PRO A 707 -29.81 2.55 8.66
#